data_28e93ffe20d89eed9222d9ee79b4fed8
#
_entry.id   28e93ffe20d89eed9222d9ee79b4fed8
#
_cell.length_a   1.000
_cell.length_b   1.000
_cell.length_c   1.000
_cell.angle_alpha   90.00
_cell.angle_beta   90.00
_cell.angle_gamma   90.00
#
_symmetry.space_group_name_H-M   'P 1'
#
loop_
_entity.id
_entity.type
_entity.pdbx_description
1 polymer ?
#
loop_
_entity_poly.entity_id
_entity_poly.type
_entity_poly.pdbx_seq_one_letter_code
_entity_poly.pdbx_strand_id
1 'polypeptide(L)'
;MTTKRAWGILIIAILAANAGPVLSAEKPVLEIVPTALLVRDGSAVKRIVRLALDVPGEVKAEAAVKAWIAGQPYALEPAVFPLKAGKNSFEMRLAEPGGAVKARFEVRWTGASGPVSLDREITLSPARRWSVYLFHHSHTDIGYTELQSRVTQNHIEYLDSVIKYCRETDGYPDDAKFRWNIEVAWALENFVRTRPESDVRALVDLIRAGRVELSAIYLQVSDCFAHEEIARSVDAARDLARRYGFEIRAAMNDDVNGFAWSLPQIFRQAGVRYFSSGINETRSRAPLRRPNPFWWEAPDGSRILQWNGEHYLFGNYELLLHEAIERSAPKVGDYLAALETRGDYPYDLIAFNVGAWTTDNCPPGRALSDRVKEWNERFVSPRLRLATLSEFFVRMEKSYGPSLPVYKLGWPDYWTDGVGSTAFETGLNRIAHNEILTAEKVSALAAKVDPSKSFRFPADEIRASHATSMLYDEHTWGAYNSIDEPWSELARGQWAEKSRFAYEARETSRTLLRRGSEALAKLVSADSEHEFMVFNPLSWARTDVARVTLPSGPLREAKGKLRVIERKTGSPAKFQMAGDDAILVLAPNVPPMGYAVFVVKPDMAPAPPAASPGGPAGTAGGTIENRYYRVTVDPKTGGLSSILDKETGRELVDKSCPWPVNAYIYEQPEGGRNAVDNMTKRATFHRWTATAAKVEAGDHGPVSSSLVVRSAPKMCPSLEQRIVLYDGIKRIDLINVLNKAETFDPEAVYFAFPFAVGPTAAAPSVRFEIAGADMAPGTEQLPGTTLDWQTAQHWVEFSGKDAWVVWSPIEAPLVQFGDINTGKWQKTLNLANAWVFSYAMNNYWMTNFKASQEGRVEFRYRLTSGPALISRAGGGAAAGRVSSSRFGWETHTPLVVTWIPAGNKAAIKSAQESFLSVDRPNVIVQALWLDADGTPVVRIREIAGEPAEAKLSSSLFLGSTSRTMGGYESVENGSIAVRLKPFEMQIVRLAK
;
A
#
# COMPACT_ATOMS: atom_id res chain seq x y z
N MET A 1 -28.12 -13.01 29.81
CA MET A 1 -28.17 -12.05 30.93
C MET A 1 -27.26 -10.90 30.61
N THR A 2 -27.88 -9.78 30.49
CA THR A 2 -27.40 -8.48 30.00
C THR A 2 -26.34 -7.84 30.84
N THR A 3 -25.22 -7.42 30.28
CA THR A 3 -24.49 -6.24 30.73
C THR A 3 -23.95 -5.48 29.50
N LYS A 4 -24.71 -4.46 29.11
CA LYS A 4 -24.24 -3.38 28.21
C LYS A 4 -23.09 -2.64 28.90
N ARG A 5 -21.88 -2.79 28.44
CA ARG A 5 -20.81 -1.80 28.60
C ARG A 5 -20.61 -1.11 27.28
N ALA A 6 -21.06 0.12 27.19
CA ALA A 6 -20.78 1.03 26.11
C ALA A 6 -19.27 1.33 26.10
N TRP A 7 -18.59 0.97 25.03
CA TRP A 7 -17.24 1.42 24.74
C TRP A 7 -17.33 2.83 24.15
N GLY A 8 -17.08 3.82 25.01
CA GLY A 8 -16.82 5.16 24.54
C GLY A 8 -15.41 5.23 23.97
N ILE A 9 -15.30 5.35 22.65
CA ILE A 9 -14.05 5.76 22.01
C ILE A 9 -13.80 7.21 22.45
N LEU A 10 -12.74 7.42 23.21
CA LEU A 10 -12.28 8.70 23.71
C LEU A 10 -11.70 9.50 22.53
N ILE A 11 -12.52 10.25 21.81
CA ILE A 11 -12.05 11.31 20.93
C ILE A 11 -11.61 12.47 21.83
N ILE A 12 -10.30 12.63 21.98
CA ILE A 12 -9.68 13.71 22.72
C ILE A 12 -9.94 15.01 21.96
N ALA A 13 -10.91 15.78 22.43
CA ALA A 13 -10.97 17.19 22.13
C ALA A 13 -9.78 17.86 22.83
N ILE A 14 -8.74 18.21 22.06
CA ILE A 14 -7.63 19.02 22.55
C ILE A 14 -8.13 20.45 22.69
N LEU A 15 -8.61 20.80 23.88
CA LEU A 15 -8.62 22.17 24.39
C LEU A 15 -8.00 22.15 25.78
N ALA A 16 -6.92 22.90 25.89
CA ALA A 16 -6.05 23.08 27.02
C ALA A 16 -6.73 23.04 28.39
N ALA A 17 -6.25 22.16 29.25
CA ALA A 17 -6.46 22.30 30.69
C ALA A 17 -5.11 22.47 31.37
N ASN A 18 -4.81 23.70 31.69
CA ASN A 18 -3.89 24.07 32.76
C ASN A 18 -4.47 25.26 33.49
N ALA A 19 -5.17 25.01 34.57
CA ALA A 19 -5.24 25.95 35.72
C ALA A 19 -5.85 25.23 36.92
N GLY A 20 -5.19 25.26 38.04
CA GLY A 20 -5.68 24.83 39.33
C GLY A 20 -6.87 25.69 39.77
N PRO A 21 -7.59 25.34 40.87
CA PRO A 21 -8.84 25.95 41.22
C PRO A 21 -8.61 27.35 41.79
N VAL A 22 -8.81 28.35 40.99
CA VAL A 22 -9.12 29.71 41.42
C VAL A 22 -10.62 29.86 41.18
N LEU A 23 -11.40 29.90 42.27
CA LEU A 23 -12.80 30.34 42.23
C LEU A 23 -12.84 31.84 41.86
N SER A 24 -12.71 32.17 40.60
CA SER A 24 -13.19 33.43 40.06
C SER A 24 -14.60 33.18 39.52
N ALA A 25 -15.55 34.00 39.89
CA ALA A 25 -16.87 33.99 39.30
C ALA A 25 -16.72 34.17 37.77
N GLU A 26 -16.80 33.08 37.03
CA GLU A 26 -16.73 33.13 35.57
C GLU A 26 -17.88 34.01 35.07
N LYS A 27 -17.56 34.97 34.22
CA LYS A 27 -18.57 35.83 33.57
C LYS A 27 -19.37 35.00 32.55
N PRO A 28 -20.66 35.20 32.43
CA PRO A 28 -21.44 34.54 31.40
C PRO A 28 -20.90 34.84 30.00
N VAL A 29 -20.82 33.84 29.13
CA VAL A 29 -20.30 33.92 27.78
C VAL A 29 -21.45 33.79 26.81
N LEU A 30 -21.62 34.81 25.93
CA LEU A 30 -22.59 34.84 24.84
C LEU A 30 -21.90 34.68 23.50
N GLU A 31 -22.34 33.71 22.75
CA GLU A 31 -21.93 33.46 21.36
C GLU A 31 -23.15 33.41 20.45
N ILE A 32 -23.08 34.07 19.31
CA ILE A 32 -24.09 34.06 18.25
C ILE A 32 -23.48 33.38 17.04
N VAL A 33 -24.04 32.25 16.65
CA VAL A 33 -23.50 31.40 15.58
C VAL A 33 -24.52 31.33 14.44
N PRO A 34 -24.29 32.04 13.32
CA PRO A 34 -25.10 31.84 12.13
C PRO A 34 -24.85 30.45 11.56
N THR A 35 -25.85 29.58 11.53
CA THR A 35 -25.73 28.24 10.94
C THR A 35 -25.89 28.28 9.41
N ALA A 36 -25.58 27.21 8.70
CA ALA A 36 -25.88 27.08 7.26
C ALA A 36 -27.31 26.61 6.97
N LEU A 37 -28.18 26.51 7.99
CA LEU A 37 -29.54 26.02 7.87
C LEU A 37 -30.52 27.12 7.46
N LEU A 38 -31.21 26.85 6.37
CA LEU A 38 -32.28 27.74 5.85
C LEU A 38 -33.60 26.99 5.87
N VAL A 39 -34.64 27.63 6.45
CA VAL A 39 -36.01 27.08 6.55
C VAL A 39 -37.00 27.98 5.82
N ARG A 40 -38.10 27.38 5.37
CA ARG A 40 -39.23 28.14 4.83
C ARG A 40 -40.12 28.58 5.99
N ASP A 41 -40.51 29.86 5.96
CA ASP A 41 -41.46 30.40 6.89
C ASP A 41 -42.52 31.23 6.08
N GLY A 42 -43.65 30.62 5.77
CA GLY A 42 -44.59 31.11 4.77
C GLY A 42 -43.93 31.20 3.38
N SER A 43 -43.94 32.40 2.79
CA SER A 43 -43.29 32.71 1.52
C SER A 43 -41.81 33.13 1.68
N ALA A 44 -41.35 33.39 2.92
CA ALA A 44 -39.98 33.85 3.20
C ALA A 44 -39.04 32.69 3.46
N VAL A 45 -37.75 32.92 3.21
CA VAL A 45 -36.66 32.03 3.64
C VAL A 45 -35.97 32.68 4.84
N LYS A 46 -35.86 31.95 5.95
CA LYS A 46 -35.20 32.38 7.18
C LYS A 46 -34.01 31.51 7.47
N ARG A 47 -32.96 32.13 7.99
CA ARG A 47 -31.73 31.44 8.47
C ARG A 47 -31.88 31.08 9.95
N ILE A 48 -31.49 29.89 10.33
CA ILE A 48 -31.35 29.49 11.73
C ILE A 48 -30.04 30.08 12.25
N VAL A 49 -30.15 30.89 13.32
CA VAL A 49 -28.99 31.43 14.04
C VAL A 49 -29.07 30.90 15.46
N ARG A 50 -27.99 30.29 15.93
CA ARG A 50 -27.90 29.73 17.27
C ARG A 50 -27.36 30.76 18.25
N LEU A 51 -28.06 30.95 19.36
CA LEU A 51 -27.58 31.67 20.51
C LEU A 51 -27.05 30.66 21.53
N ALA A 52 -25.75 30.67 21.78
CA ALA A 52 -25.09 29.86 22.80
C ALA A 52 -24.78 30.78 24.00
N LEU A 53 -25.21 30.35 25.18
CA LEU A 53 -25.06 31.12 26.41
C LEU A 53 -24.56 30.21 27.52
N ASP A 54 -23.38 30.47 28.06
CA ASP A 54 -22.85 29.76 29.24
C ASP A 54 -23.13 30.63 30.46
N VAL A 55 -23.93 30.10 31.38
CA VAL A 55 -24.42 30.81 32.56
C VAL A 55 -23.82 30.17 33.82
N PRO A 56 -22.88 30.84 34.49
CA PRO A 56 -22.27 30.28 35.70
C PRO A 56 -23.26 30.35 36.87
N GLY A 57 -23.33 29.26 37.64
CA GLY A 57 -24.17 29.17 38.81
C GLY A 57 -25.64 28.79 38.56
N GLU A 58 -26.41 28.58 39.62
CA GLU A 58 -27.82 28.22 39.52
C GLU A 58 -28.66 29.40 39.01
N VAL A 59 -29.43 29.20 37.98
CA VAL A 59 -30.37 30.16 37.40
C VAL A 59 -31.66 29.43 37.05
N LYS A 60 -32.78 29.95 37.59
CA LYS A 60 -34.14 29.63 37.12
C LYS A 60 -34.74 30.94 36.58
N ALA A 61 -34.44 31.27 35.36
CA ALA A 61 -34.91 32.53 34.73
C ALA A 61 -35.17 32.29 33.26
N GLU A 62 -35.81 33.25 32.64
CA GLU A 62 -35.96 33.32 31.20
C GLU A 62 -35.04 34.43 30.65
N ALA A 63 -34.34 34.15 29.52
CA ALA A 63 -33.59 35.16 28.82
C ALA A 63 -34.49 35.85 27.78
N ALA A 64 -34.62 37.14 27.86
CA ALA A 64 -35.20 37.95 26.81
C ALA A 64 -34.15 38.37 25.79
N VAL A 65 -34.40 38.13 24.52
CA VAL A 65 -33.48 38.47 23.42
C VAL A 65 -34.06 39.55 22.54
N LYS A 66 -33.29 40.59 22.29
CA LYS A 66 -33.60 41.63 21.28
C LYS A 66 -32.57 41.58 20.17
N ALA A 67 -33.00 41.78 18.95
CA ALA A 67 -32.12 41.81 17.79
C ALA A 67 -32.31 43.09 16.95
N TRP A 68 -31.22 43.55 16.35
CA TRP A 68 -31.23 44.62 15.36
C TRP A 68 -30.46 44.11 14.14
N ILE A 69 -31.05 44.26 12.95
CA ILE A 69 -30.40 43.88 11.69
C ILE A 69 -30.28 45.14 10.83
N ALA A 70 -29.05 45.42 10.36
CA ALA A 70 -28.74 46.67 9.64
C ALA A 70 -29.18 47.91 10.41
N GLY A 71 -29.10 47.89 11.76
CA GLY A 71 -29.48 48.98 12.64
C GLY A 71 -31.00 49.11 12.93
N GLN A 72 -31.83 48.29 12.29
CA GLN A 72 -33.30 48.29 12.50
C GLN A 72 -33.73 47.19 13.49
N PRO A 73 -34.68 47.47 14.43
CA PRO A 73 -35.20 46.42 15.33
C PRO A 73 -35.78 45.26 14.53
N TYR A 74 -35.46 44.03 14.96
CA TYR A 74 -35.96 42.80 14.36
C TYR A 74 -36.80 42.01 15.35
N ALA A 75 -38.03 41.66 14.99
CA ALA A 75 -38.90 40.83 15.80
C ALA A 75 -38.46 39.38 15.77
N LEU A 76 -38.05 38.86 16.91
CA LEU A 76 -37.67 37.42 17.10
C LEU A 76 -38.91 36.63 17.56
N GLU A 77 -39.04 35.43 17.03
CA GLU A 77 -40.03 34.42 17.44
C GLU A 77 -39.35 33.05 17.63
N PRO A 78 -39.20 32.56 18.88
CA PRO A 78 -39.51 33.25 20.15
C PRO A 78 -38.47 34.31 20.52
N ALA A 79 -38.87 35.30 21.31
CA ALA A 79 -37.98 36.33 21.88
C ALA A 79 -37.56 36.05 23.34
N VAL A 80 -38.07 34.98 23.94
CA VAL A 80 -37.81 34.56 25.33
C VAL A 80 -37.47 33.09 25.37
N PHE A 81 -36.42 32.74 26.13
CA PHE A 81 -35.89 31.39 26.21
C PHE A 81 -35.65 30.97 27.67
N PRO A 82 -36.02 29.73 28.06
CA PRO A 82 -35.76 29.24 29.41
C PRO A 82 -34.27 29.01 29.63
N LEU A 83 -33.72 29.53 30.74
CA LEU A 83 -32.33 29.36 31.12
C LEU A 83 -32.13 28.27 32.18
N LYS A 84 -31.01 27.57 32.10
CA LYS A 84 -30.49 26.69 33.12
C LYS A 84 -29.03 27.05 33.43
N ALA A 85 -28.51 26.59 34.56
CA ALA A 85 -27.08 26.69 34.88
C ALA A 85 -26.22 25.96 33.81
N GLY A 86 -25.07 26.53 33.48
CA GLY A 86 -24.15 26.01 32.47
C GLY A 86 -24.55 26.36 31.05
N LYS A 87 -24.24 25.50 30.13
CA LYS A 87 -24.42 25.72 28.67
C LYS A 87 -25.89 25.63 28.26
N ASN A 88 -26.34 26.67 27.59
CA ASN A 88 -27.63 26.80 26.95
C ASN A 88 -27.45 27.02 25.46
N SER A 89 -28.35 26.49 24.63
CA SER A 89 -28.33 26.70 23.20
C SER A 89 -29.76 26.86 22.67
N PHE A 90 -30.01 27.97 21.98
CA PHE A 90 -31.35 28.32 21.45
C PHE A 90 -31.26 28.68 19.98
N GLU A 91 -32.27 28.30 19.22
CA GLU A 91 -32.40 28.64 17.80
C GLU A 91 -33.31 29.85 17.61
N MET A 92 -32.82 30.80 16.83
CA MET A 92 -33.57 31.97 16.37
C MET A 92 -33.67 31.90 14.85
N ARG A 93 -34.80 32.41 14.31
CA ARG A 93 -35.00 32.48 12.86
C ARG A 93 -34.89 33.93 12.39
N LEU A 94 -33.87 34.21 11.60
CA LEU A 94 -33.65 35.56 11.05
C LEU A 94 -33.92 35.54 9.54
N ALA A 95 -34.41 36.68 9.03
CA ALA A 95 -34.52 36.86 7.58
C ALA A 95 -33.15 36.70 6.94
N GLU A 96 -33.07 35.96 5.84
CA GLU A 96 -31.86 35.79 5.07
C GLU A 96 -31.47 37.14 4.41
N PRO A 97 -30.29 37.70 4.71
CA PRO A 97 -29.89 38.97 4.14
C PRO A 97 -29.50 38.85 2.66
N GLY A 98 -29.77 39.89 1.87
CA GLY A 98 -29.32 39.97 0.46
C GLY A 98 -27.82 40.28 0.29
N GLY A 99 -27.15 40.68 1.37
CA GLY A 99 -25.71 41.02 1.42
C GLY A 99 -25.22 40.99 2.87
N ALA A 100 -23.94 41.25 3.10
CA ALA A 100 -23.40 41.27 4.45
C ALA A 100 -23.95 42.47 5.24
N VAL A 101 -24.56 42.21 6.39
CA VAL A 101 -25.19 43.22 7.28
C VAL A 101 -24.72 43.05 8.72
N LYS A 102 -24.70 44.16 9.49
CA LYS A 102 -24.45 44.10 10.93
C LYS A 102 -25.71 43.62 11.64
N ALA A 103 -25.57 42.61 12.51
CA ALA A 103 -26.63 42.12 13.36
C ALA A 103 -26.17 42.18 14.83
N ARG A 104 -26.95 42.91 15.65
CA ARG A 104 -26.67 43.09 17.08
C ARG A 104 -27.72 42.34 17.87
N PHE A 105 -27.32 41.67 18.94
CA PHE A 105 -28.15 40.92 19.85
C PHE A 105 -27.91 41.38 21.28
N GLU A 106 -28.97 41.66 21.97
CA GLU A 106 -28.96 41.95 23.42
C GLU A 106 -29.73 40.84 24.14
N VAL A 107 -29.06 40.16 25.09
CA VAL A 107 -29.66 39.10 25.90
C VAL A 107 -29.75 39.57 27.34
N ARG A 108 -30.94 39.58 27.93
CA ARG A 108 -31.18 40.00 29.32
C ARG A 108 -31.89 38.93 30.12
N TRP A 109 -31.44 38.75 31.36
CA TRP A 109 -32.11 37.90 32.35
C TRP A 109 -31.84 38.40 33.79
N THR A 110 -32.52 37.84 34.75
CA THR A 110 -32.24 38.11 36.17
C THR A 110 -31.40 36.97 36.71
N GLY A 111 -30.13 37.21 37.01
CA GLY A 111 -29.23 36.26 37.66
C GLY A 111 -29.31 36.38 39.19
N ALA A 112 -28.59 35.50 39.93
CA ALA A 112 -28.59 35.50 41.40
C ALA A 112 -28.14 36.82 42.01
N SER A 113 -27.24 37.56 41.30
CA SER A 113 -26.71 38.85 41.74
C SER A 113 -27.42 40.07 41.17
N GLY A 114 -28.56 39.90 40.48
CA GLY A 114 -29.34 40.99 39.86
C GLY A 114 -29.45 40.88 38.32
N PRO A 115 -29.89 41.93 37.67
CA PRO A 115 -30.11 41.91 36.21
C PRO A 115 -28.76 41.80 35.46
N VAL A 116 -28.72 40.87 34.48
CA VAL A 116 -27.57 40.65 33.57
C VAL A 116 -28.00 41.07 32.17
N SER A 117 -27.14 41.78 31.49
CA SER A 117 -27.29 42.13 30.08
C SER A 117 -26.01 41.86 29.34
N LEU A 118 -26.10 41.07 28.27
CA LEU A 118 -25.00 40.82 27.35
C LEU A 118 -25.32 41.34 25.97
N ASP A 119 -24.34 41.90 25.30
CA ASP A 119 -24.46 42.47 23.97
C ASP A 119 -23.46 41.84 23.03
N ARG A 120 -23.91 41.41 21.83
CA ARG A 120 -23.06 40.82 20.82
C ARG A 120 -23.41 41.33 19.45
N GLU A 121 -22.42 41.83 18.73
CA GLU A 121 -22.55 42.18 17.33
C GLU A 121 -21.79 41.16 16.46
N ILE A 122 -22.44 40.75 15.36
CA ILE A 122 -21.87 39.88 14.35
C ILE A 122 -22.09 40.47 12.96
N THR A 123 -21.32 40.01 11.98
CA THR A 123 -21.66 40.25 10.57
C THR A 123 -22.44 39.04 10.06
N LEU A 124 -23.68 39.26 9.65
CA LEU A 124 -24.50 38.22 9.03
C LEU A 124 -24.37 38.36 7.50
N SER A 125 -23.69 37.44 6.88
CA SER A 125 -23.58 37.31 5.42
C SER A 125 -24.58 36.31 4.88
N PRO A 126 -25.00 36.39 3.60
CA PRO A 126 -25.85 35.38 2.97
C PRO A 126 -25.26 33.98 3.14
N ALA A 127 -26.09 33.00 3.54
CA ALA A 127 -25.67 31.63 3.63
C ALA A 127 -25.47 31.02 2.23
N ARG A 128 -24.43 30.19 2.08
CA ARG A 128 -24.22 29.41 0.87
C ARG A 128 -25.37 28.39 0.71
N ARG A 129 -25.77 28.17 -0.55
CA ARG A 129 -26.80 27.16 -0.88
C ARG A 129 -26.15 25.82 -1.10
N TRP A 130 -26.00 25.05 -0.04
CA TRP A 130 -25.29 23.78 -0.05
C TRP A 130 -26.09 22.64 -0.69
N SER A 131 -25.39 21.86 -1.52
CA SER A 131 -25.79 20.52 -1.98
C SER A 131 -24.91 19.48 -1.32
N VAL A 132 -25.48 18.69 -0.43
CA VAL A 132 -24.77 17.68 0.36
C VAL A 132 -25.10 16.31 -0.19
N TYR A 133 -24.08 15.60 -0.66
CA TYR A 133 -24.18 14.24 -1.18
C TYR A 133 -23.80 13.25 -0.08
N LEU A 134 -24.59 12.20 0.08
CA LEU A 134 -24.36 11.16 1.07
C LEU A 134 -24.02 9.85 0.36
N PHE A 135 -22.78 9.40 0.52
CA PHE A 135 -22.32 8.11 0.04
C PHE A 135 -22.68 7.04 1.07
N HIS A 136 -23.84 6.41 0.87
CA HIS A 136 -24.26 5.32 1.72
C HIS A 136 -23.52 4.05 1.31
N HIS A 137 -22.74 3.49 2.23
CA HIS A 137 -21.88 2.31 2.03
C HIS A 137 -21.69 1.54 3.34
N SER A 138 -20.99 0.44 3.26
CA SER A 138 -20.40 -0.26 4.40
C SER A 138 -18.90 -0.24 4.23
N HIS A 139 -18.18 0.32 5.19
CA HIS A 139 -16.72 0.12 5.20
C HIS A 139 -16.42 -1.37 5.32
N THR A 140 -15.48 -1.84 4.50
CA THR A 140 -15.19 -3.27 4.34
C THR A 140 -13.83 -3.59 4.94
N ASP A 141 -13.84 -4.13 6.16
CA ASP A 141 -12.72 -4.84 6.75
C ASP A 141 -12.86 -6.33 6.47
N ILE A 142 -11.88 -6.96 5.85
CA ILE A 142 -11.89 -8.41 5.68
C ILE A 142 -11.32 -9.06 6.94
N GLY A 143 -12.17 -9.17 7.94
CA GLY A 143 -11.90 -9.50 9.31
C GLY A 143 -12.25 -8.37 10.26
N TYR A 144 -11.37 -8.00 11.19
CA TYR A 144 -11.43 -6.97 12.22
C TYR A 144 -12.61 -7.13 13.19
N THR A 145 -13.85 -6.89 12.74
CA THR A 145 -15.08 -6.97 13.55
C THR A 145 -15.52 -8.40 13.83
N GLU A 146 -15.32 -9.31 12.84
CA GLU A 146 -15.70 -10.73 12.89
C GLU A 146 -14.67 -11.56 12.10
N LEU A 147 -14.84 -12.88 12.02
CA LEU A 147 -14.02 -13.74 11.17
C LEU A 147 -14.17 -13.33 9.69
N GLN A 148 -13.12 -13.45 8.90
CA GLN A 148 -13.12 -13.12 7.47
C GLN A 148 -14.21 -13.87 6.69
N SER A 149 -14.42 -15.14 7.03
CA SER A 149 -15.50 -15.97 6.47
C SER A 149 -16.89 -15.42 6.80
N ARG A 150 -17.11 -14.90 8.03
CA ARG A 150 -18.38 -14.31 8.44
C ARG A 150 -18.61 -12.95 7.80
N VAL A 151 -17.57 -12.11 7.71
CA VAL A 151 -17.63 -10.83 6.99
C VAL A 151 -18.02 -11.07 5.52
N THR A 152 -17.45 -12.10 4.88
CA THR A 152 -17.85 -12.50 3.52
C THR A 152 -19.35 -12.76 3.40
N GLN A 153 -19.90 -13.56 4.33
CA GLN A 153 -21.32 -13.85 4.35
C GLN A 153 -22.19 -12.63 4.60
N ASN A 154 -21.76 -11.74 5.53
CA ASN A 154 -22.47 -10.51 5.83
C ASN A 154 -22.58 -9.59 4.60
N HIS A 155 -21.47 -9.36 3.87
CA HIS A 155 -21.51 -8.52 2.67
C HIS A 155 -22.38 -9.08 1.55
N ILE A 156 -22.48 -10.41 1.43
CA ILE A 156 -23.44 -11.05 0.51
C ILE A 156 -24.88 -10.74 0.94
N GLU A 157 -25.23 -10.89 2.22
CA GLU A 157 -26.56 -10.61 2.77
C GLU A 157 -26.89 -9.10 2.71
N TYR A 158 -25.89 -8.23 2.77
CA TYR A 158 -26.07 -6.78 2.60
C TYR A 158 -26.57 -6.44 1.20
N LEU A 159 -26.05 -7.10 0.17
CA LEU A 159 -26.51 -6.88 -1.21
C LEU A 159 -27.95 -7.38 -1.44
N ASP A 160 -28.37 -8.44 -0.75
CA ASP A 160 -29.80 -8.83 -0.72
C ASP A 160 -30.68 -7.72 -0.14
N SER A 161 -30.21 -7.11 0.96
CA SER A 161 -30.90 -5.98 1.62
C SER A 161 -30.93 -4.73 0.76
N VAL A 162 -29.85 -4.45 0.00
CA VAL A 162 -29.77 -3.34 -0.96
C VAL A 162 -30.84 -3.48 -2.04
N ILE A 163 -31.02 -4.66 -2.63
CA ILE A 163 -32.08 -4.91 -3.62
C ILE A 163 -33.46 -4.60 -3.03
N LYS A 164 -33.73 -5.07 -1.81
CA LYS A 164 -34.97 -4.83 -1.08
C LYS A 164 -35.21 -3.33 -0.84
N TYR A 165 -34.24 -2.61 -0.29
CA TYR A 165 -34.41 -1.21 0.07
C TYR A 165 -34.50 -0.28 -1.15
N CYS A 166 -33.83 -0.60 -2.24
CA CYS A 166 -34.03 0.10 -3.50
C CYS A 166 -35.51 0.03 -3.96
N ARG A 167 -36.12 -1.17 -3.92
CA ARG A 167 -37.52 -1.37 -4.29
C ARG A 167 -38.49 -0.63 -3.35
N GLU A 168 -38.26 -0.72 -2.04
CA GLU A 168 -39.10 -0.07 -1.03
C GLU A 168 -39.12 1.46 -1.17
N THR A 169 -38.09 2.06 -1.76
CA THR A 169 -37.98 3.52 -1.90
C THR A 169 -38.17 4.03 -3.33
N ASP A 170 -38.67 3.19 -4.25
CA ASP A 170 -38.93 3.61 -5.64
C ASP A 170 -39.89 4.77 -5.77
N GLY A 171 -40.88 4.85 -4.86
CA GLY A 171 -41.86 5.95 -4.79
C GLY A 171 -41.37 7.23 -4.08
N TYR A 172 -40.13 7.26 -3.58
CA TYR A 172 -39.58 8.43 -2.89
C TYR A 172 -39.12 9.51 -3.88
N PRO A 173 -39.03 10.80 -3.43
CA PRO A 173 -38.34 11.84 -4.18
C PRO A 173 -36.94 11.36 -4.57
N ASP A 174 -36.44 11.76 -5.73
CA ASP A 174 -35.19 11.20 -6.29
C ASP A 174 -33.98 11.40 -5.37
N ASP A 175 -33.93 12.51 -4.64
CA ASP A 175 -32.85 12.78 -3.68
C ASP A 175 -32.89 11.90 -2.41
N ALA A 176 -34.03 11.28 -2.11
CA ALA A 176 -34.25 10.41 -0.96
C ALA A 176 -34.39 8.91 -1.33
N LYS A 177 -34.38 8.56 -2.62
CA LYS A 177 -34.32 7.15 -3.05
C LYS A 177 -33.09 6.48 -2.49
N PHE A 178 -33.24 5.26 -1.97
CA PHE A 178 -32.10 4.48 -1.49
C PHE A 178 -31.07 4.29 -2.59
N ARG A 179 -29.84 4.65 -2.32
CA ARG A 179 -28.66 4.42 -3.15
C ARG A 179 -27.56 3.76 -2.33
N TRP A 180 -26.75 2.95 -2.98
CA TRP A 180 -25.69 2.20 -2.33
C TRP A 180 -24.40 2.22 -3.15
N ASN A 181 -23.29 2.39 -2.49
CA ASN A 181 -21.97 2.28 -3.07
C ASN A 181 -21.32 0.98 -2.57
N ILE A 182 -21.07 0.02 -3.47
CA ILE A 182 -20.33 -1.20 -3.17
C ILE A 182 -18.87 -0.81 -3.14
N GLU A 183 -18.29 -0.75 -1.95
CA GLU A 183 -16.97 -0.18 -1.71
C GLU A 183 -15.85 -0.97 -2.40
N VAL A 184 -15.93 -2.30 -2.44
CA VAL A 184 -14.93 -3.19 -3.05
C VAL A 184 -15.59 -4.26 -3.92
N ALA A 185 -14.98 -4.56 -5.07
CA ALA A 185 -15.53 -5.52 -6.04
C ALA A 185 -15.58 -6.96 -5.51
N TRP A 186 -14.78 -7.28 -4.52
CA TRP A 186 -14.81 -8.56 -3.80
C TRP A 186 -16.20 -8.90 -3.26
N ALA A 187 -16.94 -7.92 -2.74
CA ALA A 187 -18.30 -8.14 -2.23
C ALA A 187 -19.26 -8.59 -3.36
N LEU A 188 -19.22 -7.89 -4.50
CA LEU A 188 -20.06 -8.26 -5.66
C LEU A 188 -19.62 -9.58 -6.30
N GLU A 189 -18.32 -9.87 -6.37
CA GLU A 189 -17.80 -11.15 -6.88
C GLU A 189 -18.33 -12.33 -6.04
N ASN A 190 -18.29 -12.21 -4.71
CA ASN A 190 -18.82 -13.22 -3.81
C ASN A 190 -20.34 -13.38 -3.94
N PHE A 191 -21.08 -12.28 -4.10
CA PHE A 191 -22.53 -12.29 -4.35
C PHE A 191 -22.86 -13.03 -5.65
N VAL A 192 -22.20 -12.69 -6.75
CA VAL A 192 -22.39 -13.34 -8.06
C VAL A 192 -22.09 -14.84 -8.03
N ARG A 193 -21.09 -15.23 -7.22
CA ARG A 193 -20.71 -16.66 -7.09
C ARG A 193 -21.70 -17.47 -6.29
N THR A 194 -22.44 -16.86 -5.37
CA THR A 194 -23.26 -17.56 -4.37
C THR A 194 -24.76 -17.40 -4.55
N ARG A 195 -25.23 -16.35 -5.24
CA ARG A 195 -26.65 -16.07 -5.39
C ARG A 195 -27.20 -16.58 -6.71
N PRO A 196 -28.52 -16.90 -6.76
CA PRO A 196 -29.22 -17.24 -8.00
C PRO A 196 -29.09 -16.11 -9.05
N GLU A 197 -29.07 -16.48 -10.31
CA GLU A 197 -28.96 -15.53 -11.43
C GLU A 197 -30.06 -14.46 -11.43
N SER A 198 -31.25 -14.75 -10.90
CA SER A 198 -32.34 -13.78 -10.74
C SER A 198 -31.96 -12.60 -9.84
N ASP A 199 -31.27 -12.89 -8.72
CA ASP A 199 -30.90 -11.90 -7.74
C ASP A 199 -29.70 -11.08 -8.25
N VAL A 200 -28.76 -11.78 -8.91
CA VAL A 200 -27.65 -11.12 -9.62
C VAL A 200 -28.18 -10.13 -10.66
N ARG A 201 -29.15 -10.54 -11.49
CA ARG A 201 -29.77 -9.63 -12.49
C ARG A 201 -30.49 -8.47 -11.82
N ALA A 202 -31.23 -8.71 -10.75
CA ALA A 202 -31.89 -7.63 -10.00
C ALA A 202 -30.90 -6.57 -9.50
N LEU A 203 -29.77 -6.99 -8.96
CA LEU A 203 -28.72 -6.06 -8.51
C LEU A 203 -28.06 -5.34 -9.70
N VAL A 204 -27.75 -6.05 -10.78
CA VAL A 204 -27.18 -5.46 -11.99
C VAL A 204 -28.10 -4.41 -12.61
N ASP A 205 -29.42 -4.65 -12.64
CA ASP A 205 -30.39 -3.68 -13.13
C ASP A 205 -30.41 -2.41 -12.26
N LEU A 206 -30.22 -2.54 -10.95
CA LEU A 206 -30.06 -1.39 -10.05
C LEU A 206 -28.74 -0.64 -10.30
N ILE A 207 -27.68 -1.35 -10.64
CA ILE A 207 -26.40 -0.71 -11.06
C ILE A 207 -26.62 0.08 -12.35
N ARG A 208 -27.26 -0.50 -13.36
CA ARG A 208 -27.57 0.19 -14.64
C ARG A 208 -28.48 1.38 -14.46
N ALA A 209 -29.42 1.30 -13.50
CA ALA A 209 -30.33 2.38 -13.14
C ALA A 209 -29.67 3.50 -12.29
N GLY A 210 -28.40 3.37 -11.91
CA GLY A 210 -27.70 4.36 -11.06
C GLY A 210 -28.19 4.39 -9.61
N ARG A 211 -28.85 3.33 -9.14
CA ARG A 211 -29.28 3.15 -7.74
C ARG A 211 -28.17 2.51 -6.89
N VAL A 212 -27.34 1.72 -7.53
CA VAL A 212 -26.15 1.09 -6.95
C VAL A 212 -24.96 1.42 -7.82
N GLU A 213 -23.81 1.67 -7.22
CA GLU A 213 -22.54 1.82 -7.94
C GLU A 213 -21.49 0.86 -7.40
N LEU A 214 -20.74 0.23 -8.29
CA LEU A 214 -19.59 -0.59 -7.97
C LEU A 214 -18.32 0.25 -8.03
N SER A 215 -17.58 0.30 -6.93
CA SER A 215 -16.22 0.81 -6.90
C SER A 215 -15.28 -0.08 -7.72
N ALA A 216 -14.31 0.54 -8.38
CA ALA A 216 -13.41 -0.16 -9.30
C ALA A 216 -12.42 -1.11 -8.63
N ILE A 217 -12.07 -0.86 -7.37
CA ILE A 217 -11.03 -1.65 -6.67
C ILE A 217 -11.57 -2.98 -6.16
N TYR A 218 -10.68 -3.99 -6.17
CA TYR A 218 -11.02 -5.33 -5.70
C TYR A 218 -11.15 -5.38 -4.18
N LEU A 219 -10.18 -4.82 -3.47
CA LEU A 219 -10.05 -4.74 -2.02
C LEU A 219 -9.56 -3.35 -1.62
N GLN A 220 -9.53 -3.02 -0.35
CA GLN A 220 -8.86 -1.81 0.15
C GLN A 220 -7.35 -1.89 -0.15
N VAL A 221 -6.89 -1.05 -1.07
CA VAL A 221 -5.52 -1.08 -1.60
C VAL A 221 -4.59 -0.30 -0.69
N SER A 222 -3.48 -0.92 -0.27
CA SER A 222 -2.39 -0.28 0.48
C SER A 222 -1.08 -0.26 -0.32
N ASP A 223 -0.05 0.44 0.15
CA ASP A 223 1.28 0.43 -0.46
C ASP A 223 2.01 -0.92 -0.34
N CYS A 224 1.43 -1.91 0.36
CA CYS A 224 1.95 -3.28 0.44
C CYS A 224 1.71 -4.08 -0.84
N PHE A 225 0.70 -3.71 -1.64
CA PHE A 225 0.41 -4.35 -2.91
C PHE A 225 1.59 -4.22 -3.87
N ALA A 226 1.98 -5.34 -4.48
CA ALA A 226 3.06 -5.38 -5.46
C ALA A 226 2.68 -4.72 -6.80
N HIS A 227 3.66 -4.50 -7.68
CA HIS A 227 3.46 -3.87 -8.99
C HIS A 227 2.32 -4.47 -9.80
N GLU A 228 2.23 -5.80 -9.86
CA GLU A 228 1.20 -6.47 -10.64
C GLU A 228 -0.14 -6.51 -9.92
N GLU A 229 -0.14 -6.57 -8.60
CA GLU A 229 -1.37 -6.55 -7.80
C GLU A 229 -2.09 -5.22 -7.92
N ILE A 230 -1.37 -4.09 -7.83
CA ILE A 230 -1.94 -2.77 -8.11
C ILE A 230 -2.54 -2.72 -9.52
N ALA A 231 -1.82 -3.25 -10.52
CA ALA A 231 -2.30 -3.27 -11.90
C ALA A 231 -3.54 -4.16 -12.09
N ARG A 232 -3.68 -5.23 -11.30
CA ARG A 232 -4.81 -6.17 -11.32
C ARG A 232 -5.92 -5.82 -10.33
N SER A 233 -5.72 -4.86 -9.46
CA SER A 233 -6.70 -4.47 -8.43
C SER A 233 -8.06 -4.04 -9.00
N VAL A 234 -8.11 -3.70 -10.29
CA VAL A 234 -9.33 -3.30 -11.00
C VAL A 234 -9.91 -4.40 -11.91
N ASP A 235 -9.25 -5.56 -12.04
CA ASP A 235 -9.63 -6.56 -13.04
C ASP A 235 -10.97 -7.23 -12.70
N ALA A 236 -11.22 -7.57 -11.43
CA ALA A 236 -12.49 -8.18 -11.02
C ALA A 236 -13.69 -7.28 -11.34
N ALA A 237 -13.60 -5.99 -11.03
CA ALA A 237 -14.65 -5.03 -11.34
C ALA A 237 -14.86 -4.90 -12.87
N ARG A 238 -13.77 -4.83 -13.65
CA ARG A 238 -13.84 -4.76 -15.13
C ARG A 238 -14.47 -6.02 -15.74
N ASP A 239 -14.13 -7.20 -15.20
CA ASP A 239 -14.68 -8.47 -15.67
C ASP A 239 -16.19 -8.56 -15.39
N LEU A 240 -16.63 -8.15 -14.18
CA LEU A 240 -18.04 -8.05 -13.81
C LEU A 240 -18.78 -7.04 -14.72
N ALA A 241 -18.19 -5.85 -14.92
CA ALA A 241 -18.77 -4.82 -15.77
C ALA A 241 -18.94 -5.30 -17.23
N ARG A 242 -17.93 -5.97 -17.77
CA ARG A 242 -17.98 -6.55 -19.12
C ARG A 242 -19.01 -7.67 -19.23
N ARG A 243 -19.04 -8.59 -18.24
CA ARG A 243 -19.96 -9.72 -18.20
C ARG A 243 -21.41 -9.27 -18.13
N TYR A 244 -21.71 -8.23 -17.36
CA TYR A 244 -23.08 -7.79 -17.08
C TYR A 244 -23.48 -6.49 -17.80
N GLY A 245 -22.61 -5.87 -18.58
CA GLY A 245 -22.90 -4.70 -19.42
C GLY A 245 -23.24 -3.44 -18.62
N PHE A 246 -22.36 -3.02 -17.69
CA PHE A 246 -22.44 -1.73 -17.01
C PHE A 246 -21.09 -1.01 -17.04
N GLU A 247 -21.06 0.27 -16.69
CA GLU A 247 -19.83 1.07 -16.67
C GLU A 247 -19.30 1.22 -15.24
N ILE A 248 -17.99 1.31 -15.13
CA ILE A 248 -17.29 1.67 -13.88
C ILE A 248 -16.61 3.01 -14.09
N ARG A 249 -16.94 4.01 -13.29
CA ARG A 249 -16.44 5.38 -13.44
C ARG A 249 -15.68 5.86 -12.22
N ALA A 250 -15.97 5.30 -11.05
CA ALA A 250 -15.42 5.71 -9.78
C ALA A 250 -14.79 4.55 -9.00
N ALA A 251 -13.88 4.91 -8.11
CA ALA A 251 -13.33 4.03 -7.09
C ALA A 251 -13.49 4.69 -5.71
N MET A 252 -13.52 3.87 -4.67
CA MET A 252 -13.56 4.28 -3.27
C MET A 252 -12.57 3.42 -2.50
N ASN A 253 -11.74 4.04 -1.66
CA ASN A 253 -10.83 3.34 -0.76
C ASN A 253 -10.80 4.11 0.56
N ASP A 254 -11.44 3.58 1.55
CA ASP A 254 -11.61 4.22 2.84
C ASP A 254 -10.69 3.57 3.89
N ASP A 255 -10.59 4.19 5.06
CA ASP A 255 -9.75 3.79 6.18
C ASP A 255 -8.24 3.95 5.91
N VAL A 256 -7.71 3.32 4.88
CA VAL A 256 -6.31 3.33 4.45
C VAL A 256 -5.79 4.76 4.24
N ASN A 257 -4.57 5.01 4.69
CA ASN A 257 -4.04 6.37 4.82
C ASN A 257 -3.12 6.82 3.69
N GLY A 258 -2.97 6.00 2.66
CA GLY A 258 -2.13 6.31 1.51
C GLY A 258 -2.32 5.31 0.39
N PHE A 259 -1.82 5.67 -0.78
CA PHE A 259 -2.06 4.92 -1.99
C PHE A 259 -0.86 4.98 -2.93
N ALA A 260 -0.59 3.90 -3.64
CA ALA A 260 0.47 3.85 -4.64
C ALA A 260 0.30 4.97 -5.69
N TRP A 261 1.36 5.74 -5.93
CA TRP A 261 1.33 6.89 -6.85
C TRP A 261 1.00 6.53 -8.30
N SER A 262 1.14 5.26 -8.68
CA SER A 262 0.71 4.73 -10.00
C SER A 262 -0.80 4.51 -10.12
N LEU A 263 -1.56 4.58 -9.03
CA LEU A 263 -2.99 4.26 -9.02
C LEU A 263 -3.82 5.10 -10.00
N PRO A 264 -3.59 6.43 -10.17
CA PRO A 264 -4.31 7.21 -11.19
C PRO A 264 -4.10 6.68 -12.62
N GLN A 265 -2.90 6.15 -12.95
CA GLN A 265 -2.64 5.53 -14.25
C GLN A 265 -3.50 4.26 -14.43
N ILE A 266 -3.51 3.38 -13.42
CA ILE A 266 -4.28 2.14 -13.44
C ILE A 266 -5.77 2.42 -13.60
N PHE A 267 -6.29 3.37 -12.83
CA PHE A 267 -7.69 3.80 -12.93
C PHE A 267 -8.03 4.33 -14.30
N ARG A 268 -7.19 5.22 -14.87
CA ARG A 268 -7.42 5.77 -16.22
C ARG A 268 -7.43 4.68 -17.30
N GLN A 269 -6.55 3.70 -17.19
CA GLN A 269 -6.51 2.55 -18.10
C GLN A 269 -7.75 1.65 -17.96
N ALA A 270 -8.35 1.60 -16.77
CA ALA A 270 -9.60 0.90 -16.51
C ALA A 270 -10.87 1.69 -16.88
N GLY A 271 -10.74 2.94 -17.35
CA GLY A 271 -11.88 3.83 -17.63
C GLY A 271 -12.38 4.62 -16.43
N VAL A 272 -11.77 4.44 -15.26
CA VAL A 272 -12.12 5.14 -14.01
C VAL A 272 -11.55 6.56 -14.02
N ARG A 273 -12.36 7.52 -13.62
CA ARG A 273 -12.03 8.96 -13.64
C ARG A 273 -12.03 9.59 -12.25
N TYR A 274 -12.65 8.95 -11.28
CA TYR A 274 -13.00 9.50 -9.98
C TYR A 274 -12.53 8.59 -8.88
N PHE A 275 -12.03 9.20 -7.79
CA PHE A 275 -11.56 8.46 -6.64
C PHE A 275 -11.96 9.17 -5.35
N SER A 276 -12.64 8.45 -4.44
CA SER A 276 -13.02 8.91 -3.12
C SER A 276 -12.18 8.24 -2.06
N SER A 277 -11.74 8.99 -1.07
CA SER A 277 -11.10 8.44 0.13
C SER A 277 -11.63 9.10 1.40
N GLY A 278 -11.87 8.27 2.42
CA GLY A 278 -12.26 8.66 3.77
C GLY A 278 -11.28 8.10 4.79
N ILE A 279 -10.17 8.80 5.01
CA ILE A 279 -9.04 8.33 5.82
C ILE A 279 -9.38 8.29 7.31
N ASN A 280 -8.93 7.23 7.99
CA ASN A 280 -8.92 7.14 9.44
C ASN A 280 -7.64 7.78 10.02
N GLU A 281 -7.80 8.76 10.89
CA GLU A 281 -6.67 9.49 11.50
C GLU A 281 -6.29 8.99 12.91
N THR A 282 -6.73 7.81 13.32
CA THR A 282 -6.46 7.29 14.68
C THR A 282 -4.95 7.14 14.92
N ARG A 283 -4.17 6.69 13.91
CA ARG A 283 -2.71 6.55 13.93
C ARG A 283 -2.11 7.11 12.64
N SER A 284 -2.58 8.26 12.22
CA SER A 284 -2.16 8.85 10.96
C SER A 284 -2.54 10.32 10.86
N ARG A 285 -2.22 10.92 9.74
CA ARG A 285 -2.67 12.25 9.35
C ARG A 285 -3.14 12.20 7.90
N ALA A 286 -4.26 12.83 7.63
CA ALA A 286 -4.65 13.05 6.25
C ALA A 286 -3.69 14.05 5.58
N PRO A 287 -3.32 13.82 4.32
CA PRO A 287 -2.60 14.82 3.55
C PRO A 287 -3.52 15.99 3.25
N LEU A 288 -2.95 17.18 3.19
CA LEU A 288 -3.69 18.40 2.91
C LEU A 288 -4.75 18.71 4.00
N ARG A 289 -5.50 19.76 3.82
CA ARG A 289 -6.61 20.11 4.72
C ARG A 289 -7.92 19.59 4.14
N ARG A 290 -8.64 18.78 4.88
CA ARG A 290 -9.93 18.21 4.46
C ARG A 290 -11.14 19.13 4.73
N PRO A 291 -12.25 18.96 4.02
CA PRO A 291 -12.36 18.22 2.77
C PRO A 291 -11.68 18.97 1.61
N ASN A 292 -11.19 18.27 0.61
CA ASN A 292 -10.46 18.90 -0.49
C ASN A 292 -10.58 18.10 -1.80
N PRO A 293 -11.22 18.62 -2.85
CA PRO A 293 -11.20 18.04 -4.18
C PRO A 293 -9.98 18.53 -4.96
N PHE A 294 -9.29 17.63 -5.67
CA PHE A 294 -8.15 17.97 -6.52
C PHE A 294 -7.93 16.96 -7.65
N TRP A 295 -7.17 17.35 -8.66
CA TRP A 295 -6.66 16.43 -9.66
C TRP A 295 -5.40 15.77 -9.14
N TRP A 296 -5.44 14.44 -8.96
CA TRP A 296 -4.26 13.66 -8.61
C TRP A 296 -3.62 13.10 -9.87
N GLU A 297 -2.33 13.46 -10.10
CA GLU A 297 -1.57 13.08 -11.26
C GLU A 297 -0.51 12.03 -10.93
N ALA A 298 -0.55 10.90 -11.65
CA ALA A 298 0.46 9.86 -11.61
C ALA A 298 1.78 10.30 -12.30
N PRO A 299 2.89 9.58 -12.09
CA PRO A 299 4.17 9.87 -12.72
C PRO A 299 4.11 9.94 -14.25
N ASP A 300 3.28 9.13 -14.92
CA ASP A 300 3.06 9.11 -16.38
C ASP A 300 2.22 10.27 -16.91
N GLY A 301 1.68 11.12 -16.03
CA GLY A 301 0.79 12.23 -16.36
C GLY A 301 -0.70 11.89 -16.44
N SER A 302 -1.09 10.67 -16.15
CA SER A 302 -2.50 10.28 -16.01
C SER A 302 -3.14 10.97 -14.81
N ARG A 303 -4.39 11.48 -14.96
CA ARG A 303 -5.09 12.23 -13.92
C ARG A 303 -6.44 11.64 -13.59
N ILE A 304 -6.79 11.66 -12.31
CA ILE A 304 -8.13 11.38 -11.80
C ILE A 304 -8.59 12.51 -10.88
N LEU A 305 -9.89 12.73 -10.78
CA LEU A 305 -10.45 13.65 -9.81
C LEU A 305 -10.55 12.94 -8.46
N GLN A 306 -9.79 13.43 -7.49
CA GLN A 306 -9.74 12.93 -6.12
C GLN A 306 -10.68 13.73 -5.23
N TRP A 307 -11.49 13.04 -4.44
CA TRP A 307 -12.18 13.56 -3.27
C TRP A 307 -11.44 13.07 -2.01
N ASN A 308 -10.65 13.95 -1.38
CA ASN A 308 -10.07 13.72 -0.06
C ASN A 308 -11.10 14.18 0.97
N GLY A 309 -12.02 13.26 1.27
CA GLY A 309 -13.16 13.48 2.14
C GLY A 309 -12.80 13.49 3.62
N GLU A 310 -13.79 13.74 4.48
CA GLU A 310 -13.68 13.47 5.91
C GLU A 310 -13.62 11.96 6.15
N HIS A 311 -13.46 11.54 7.42
CA HIS A 311 -13.47 10.13 7.80
C HIS A 311 -14.65 9.36 7.21
N TYR A 312 -14.47 8.11 6.81
CA TYR A 312 -15.50 7.30 6.13
C TYR A 312 -16.80 7.07 6.93
N LEU A 313 -16.80 7.36 8.23
CA LEU A 313 -18.01 7.42 9.07
C LEU A 313 -18.26 8.82 9.65
N PHE A 314 -17.73 9.89 9.04
CA PHE A 314 -17.94 11.26 9.52
C PHE A 314 -19.40 11.63 9.58
N GLY A 315 -20.19 11.21 8.59
CA GLY A 315 -21.64 11.39 8.59
C GLY A 315 -22.33 10.79 9.82
N ASN A 316 -21.76 9.74 10.41
CA ASN A 316 -22.27 9.10 11.62
C ASN A 316 -21.71 9.72 12.91
N TYR A 317 -20.37 9.78 13.05
CA TYR A 317 -19.74 10.21 14.31
C TYR A 317 -19.93 11.69 14.61
N GLU A 318 -19.74 12.55 13.60
CA GLU A 318 -19.75 14.01 13.80
C GLU A 318 -21.08 14.64 13.43
N LEU A 319 -21.67 14.24 12.31
CA LEU A 319 -22.89 14.85 11.80
C LEU A 319 -24.18 14.17 12.26
N LEU A 320 -24.08 12.97 12.83
CA LEU A 320 -25.20 12.18 13.38
C LEU A 320 -26.34 11.95 12.37
N LEU A 321 -26.02 11.84 11.07
CA LEU A 321 -27.00 11.75 9.98
C LEU A 321 -27.86 10.48 10.04
N HIS A 322 -27.41 9.44 10.73
CA HIS A 322 -28.18 8.22 10.98
C HIS A 322 -29.21 8.38 12.12
N GLU A 323 -29.15 9.47 12.88
CA GLU A 323 -30.05 9.75 13.99
C GLU A 323 -31.23 10.69 13.60
N ALA A 324 -32.01 11.12 14.59
CA ALA A 324 -33.10 12.06 14.39
C ALA A 324 -32.61 13.45 13.93
N ILE A 325 -33.39 14.14 13.12
CA ILE A 325 -33.01 15.44 12.54
C ILE A 325 -32.69 16.48 13.62
N GLU A 326 -33.38 16.43 14.77
CA GLU A 326 -33.12 17.31 15.90
C GLU A 326 -31.68 17.21 16.43
N ARG A 327 -31.03 16.04 16.26
CA ARG A 327 -29.63 15.82 16.63
C ARG A 327 -28.67 16.16 15.50
N SER A 328 -29.01 15.81 14.28
CA SER A 328 -28.12 15.98 13.10
C SER A 328 -28.16 17.42 12.54
N ALA A 329 -29.30 18.12 12.57
CA ALA A 329 -29.39 19.44 11.96
C ALA A 329 -28.43 20.48 12.56
N PRO A 330 -28.29 20.61 13.90
CA PRO A 330 -27.31 21.53 14.48
C PRO A 330 -25.89 21.22 14.04
N LYS A 331 -25.52 19.92 14.00
CA LYS A 331 -24.19 19.47 13.62
C LYS A 331 -23.85 19.79 12.16
N VAL A 332 -24.76 19.47 11.25
CA VAL A 332 -24.61 19.79 9.82
C VAL A 332 -24.54 21.29 9.60
N GLY A 333 -25.46 22.06 10.25
CA GLY A 333 -25.52 23.51 10.12
C GLY A 333 -24.24 24.21 10.60
N ASP A 334 -23.68 23.75 11.72
CA ASP A 334 -22.44 24.28 12.29
C ASP A 334 -21.21 23.92 11.44
N TYR A 335 -21.10 22.66 11.02
CA TYR A 335 -19.99 22.20 10.19
C TYR A 335 -19.91 23.00 8.87
N LEU A 336 -21.03 23.13 8.16
CA LEU A 336 -21.05 23.88 6.90
C LEU A 336 -20.79 25.38 7.10
N ALA A 337 -21.31 25.98 8.18
CA ALA A 337 -21.00 27.38 8.52
C ALA A 337 -19.52 27.58 8.87
N ALA A 338 -18.90 26.60 9.54
CA ALA A 338 -17.47 26.61 9.81
C ALA A 338 -16.64 26.55 8.51
N LEU A 339 -17.06 25.77 7.51
CA LEU A 339 -16.44 25.74 6.19
C LEU A 339 -16.57 27.08 5.45
N GLU A 340 -17.73 27.75 5.54
CA GLU A 340 -17.91 29.09 4.98
C GLU A 340 -16.95 30.11 5.61
N THR A 341 -16.79 30.04 6.94
CA THR A 341 -15.90 30.93 7.69
C THR A 341 -14.45 30.65 7.43
N ARG A 342 -14.10 29.37 7.23
CA ARG A 342 -12.73 28.90 6.96
C ARG A 342 -12.14 29.51 5.68
N GLY A 343 -12.98 29.73 4.66
CA GLY A 343 -12.64 30.48 3.44
C GLY A 343 -11.78 29.73 2.41
N ASP A 344 -11.26 28.56 2.74
CA ASP A 344 -10.45 27.72 1.84
C ASP A 344 -11.26 26.64 1.09
N TYR A 345 -12.58 26.62 1.29
CA TYR A 345 -13.50 25.72 0.60
C TYR A 345 -14.58 26.55 -0.16
N PRO A 346 -14.29 26.98 -1.39
CA PRO A 346 -15.17 27.90 -2.13
C PRO A 346 -16.37 27.22 -2.80
N TYR A 347 -16.51 25.91 -2.69
CA TYR A 347 -17.50 25.10 -3.39
C TYR A 347 -18.83 25.06 -2.62
N ASP A 348 -19.96 24.93 -3.37
CA ASP A 348 -21.30 24.71 -2.81
C ASP A 348 -21.73 23.24 -2.78
N LEU A 349 -20.81 22.35 -3.16
CA LEU A 349 -20.95 20.89 -3.18
C LEU A 349 -20.07 20.28 -2.13
N ILE A 350 -20.60 19.29 -1.39
CA ILE A 350 -19.82 18.49 -0.45
C ILE A 350 -20.37 17.06 -0.40
N ALA A 351 -19.50 16.09 -0.12
CA ALA A 351 -19.92 14.72 0.09
C ALA A 351 -19.46 14.19 1.46
N PHE A 352 -20.29 13.36 2.07
CA PHE A 352 -19.97 12.63 3.29
C PHE A 352 -20.26 11.15 3.13
N ASN A 353 -19.35 10.33 3.62
CA ASN A 353 -19.56 8.91 3.78
C ASN A 353 -20.47 8.67 4.99
N VAL A 354 -21.41 7.73 4.89
CA VAL A 354 -22.38 7.42 5.92
C VAL A 354 -22.77 5.94 5.90
N GLY A 355 -22.73 5.29 7.06
CA GLY A 355 -23.28 3.95 7.29
C GLY A 355 -24.68 3.99 7.90
N ALA A 356 -25.30 2.82 8.08
CA ALA A 356 -26.56 2.73 8.82
C ALA A 356 -26.41 3.11 10.29
N TRP A 357 -25.26 2.79 10.88
CA TRP A 357 -24.83 3.19 12.22
C TRP A 357 -23.32 3.29 12.34
N THR A 358 -22.81 3.56 13.51
CA THR A 358 -21.39 3.85 13.78
C THR A 358 -20.58 2.58 14.04
N THR A 359 -20.35 1.78 13.00
CA THR A 359 -19.45 0.61 13.05
C THR A 359 -18.96 0.26 11.65
N ASP A 360 -17.78 -0.35 11.60
CA ASP A 360 -17.25 -0.97 10.39
C ASP A 360 -18.07 -2.21 10.05
N ASN A 361 -18.02 -2.65 8.79
CA ASN A 361 -18.82 -3.76 8.29
C ASN A 361 -20.31 -3.64 8.63
N CYS A 362 -20.87 -2.41 8.70
CA CYS A 362 -22.27 -2.23 9.06
C CYS A 362 -23.22 -2.58 7.89
N PRO A 363 -24.39 -3.20 8.18
CA PRO A 363 -25.37 -3.47 7.14
C PRO A 363 -25.94 -2.20 6.52
N PRO A 364 -26.55 -2.28 5.33
CA PRO A 364 -27.30 -1.16 4.76
C PRO A 364 -28.52 -0.82 5.61
N GLY A 365 -28.89 0.47 5.65
CA GLY A 365 -30.00 0.97 6.45
C GLY A 365 -31.00 1.80 5.65
N ARG A 366 -32.26 1.33 5.51
CA ARG A 366 -33.32 2.06 4.81
C ARG A 366 -33.68 3.40 5.46
N ALA A 367 -33.56 3.49 6.79
CA ALA A 367 -33.92 4.66 7.58
C ALA A 367 -33.23 5.96 7.11
N LEU A 368 -32.06 5.88 6.51
CA LEU A 368 -31.38 7.06 5.97
C LEU A 368 -32.18 7.72 4.82
N SER A 369 -32.88 6.93 4.00
CA SER A 369 -33.78 7.44 2.98
C SER A 369 -34.92 8.24 3.58
N ASP A 370 -35.52 7.76 4.68
CA ASP A 370 -36.60 8.47 5.41
C ASP A 370 -36.07 9.80 5.98
N ARG A 371 -34.82 9.78 6.55
CA ARG A 371 -34.18 10.99 7.10
C ARG A 371 -33.92 12.04 6.01
N VAL A 372 -33.41 11.64 4.85
CA VAL A 372 -33.16 12.57 3.74
C VAL A 372 -34.49 13.17 3.22
N LYS A 373 -35.57 12.38 3.11
CA LYS A 373 -36.90 12.86 2.72
C LYS A 373 -37.40 13.92 3.71
N GLU A 374 -37.45 13.58 5.00
CA GLU A 374 -37.87 14.47 6.07
C GLU A 374 -37.02 15.76 6.14
N TRP A 375 -35.70 15.62 6.00
CA TRP A 375 -34.78 16.76 5.95
C TRP A 375 -35.12 17.74 4.83
N ASN A 376 -35.29 17.23 3.63
CA ASN A 376 -35.57 18.07 2.46
C ASN A 376 -36.99 18.67 2.44
N GLU A 377 -37.92 18.12 3.20
CA GLU A 377 -39.23 18.74 3.50
C GLU A 377 -39.08 19.91 4.47
N ARG A 378 -38.17 19.80 5.46
CA ARG A 378 -37.98 20.80 6.53
C ARG A 378 -37.04 21.93 6.13
N PHE A 379 -35.93 21.66 5.42
CA PHE A 379 -34.92 22.64 5.09
C PHE A 379 -34.91 23.00 3.60
N VAL A 380 -34.77 24.30 3.31
CA VAL A 380 -34.51 24.81 1.96
C VAL A 380 -33.05 24.59 1.56
N SER A 381 -32.12 24.74 2.53
CA SER A 381 -30.68 24.48 2.41
C SER A 381 -30.13 24.12 3.78
N PRO A 382 -29.14 23.20 3.88
CA PRO A 382 -28.59 22.37 2.79
C PRO A 382 -29.62 21.38 2.24
N ARG A 383 -29.53 21.07 0.95
CA ARG A 383 -30.26 19.93 0.35
C ARG A 383 -29.43 18.69 0.50
N LEU A 384 -29.98 17.65 1.10
CA LEU A 384 -29.35 16.34 1.21
C LEU A 384 -29.75 15.45 0.02
N ARG A 385 -28.83 14.62 -0.45
CA ARG A 385 -29.08 13.62 -1.50
C ARG A 385 -28.35 12.33 -1.18
N LEU A 386 -29.06 11.22 -1.09
CA LEU A 386 -28.43 9.91 -1.21
C LEU A 386 -27.91 9.76 -2.65
N ALA A 387 -26.61 9.48 -2.80
CA ALA A 387 -25.96 9.52 -4.09
C ALA A 387 -24.99 8.36 -4.30
N THR A 388 -24.79 8.02 -5.55
CA THR A 388 -23.61 7.26 -5.97
C THR A 388 -22.40 8.17 -6.09
N LEU A 389 -21.21 7.60 -6.05
CA LEU A 389 -19.95 8.34 -6.22
C LEU A 389 -19.96 9.19 -7.48
N SER A 390 -20.33 8.58 -8.60
CA SER A 390 -20.35 9.24 -9.92
C SER A 390 -21.29 10.45 -9.99
N GLU A 391 -22.43 10.44 -9.27
CA GLU A 391 -23.34 11.59 -9.25
C GLU A 391 -22.65 12.84 -8.67
N PHE A 392 -21.92 12.69 -7.58
CA PHE A 392 -21.16 13.80 -6.97
C PHE A 392 -20.01 14.24 -7.87
N PHE A 393 -19.18 13.29 -8.33
CA PHE A 393 -17.99 13.63 -9.09
C PHE A 393 -18.29 14.30 -10.44
N VAL A 394 -19.31 13.83 -11.15
CA VAL A 394 -19.74 14.47 -12.42
C VAL A 394 -20.17 15.92 -12.16
N ARG A 395 -20.89 16.18 -11.06
CA ARG A 395 -21.28 17.52 -10.69
C ARG A 395 -20.08 18.37 -10.29
N MET A 396 -19.17 17.84 -9.48
CA MET A 396 -17.94 18.51 -9.05
C MET A 396 -17.06 18.88 -10.25
N GLU A 397 -16.79 17.91 -11.13
CA GLU A 397 -15.99 18.12 -12.34
C GLU A 397 -16.61 19.19 -13.26
N LYS A 398 -17.93 19.12 -13.49
CA LYS A 398 -18.64 20.06 -14.33
C LYS A 398 -18.61 21.49 -13.78
N SER A 399 -18.79 21.64 -12.45
CA SER A 399 -18.89 22.95 -11.82
C SER A 399 -17.54 23.58 -11.54
N TYR A 400 -16.54 22.77 -11.17
CA TYR A 400 -15.27 23.27 -10.60
C TYR A 400 -14.02 22.66 -11.20
N GLY A 401 -14.14 21.61 -12.03
CA GLY A 401 -12.99 20.86 -12.56
C GLY A 401 -11.82 21.71 -13.08
N PRO A 402 -12.06 22.77 -13.90
CA PRO A 402 -10.98 23.64 -14.40
C PRO A 402 -10.26 24.46 -13.32
N SER A 403 -10.88 24.70 -12.17
CA SER A 403 -10.33 25.51 -11.08
C SER A 403 -9.71 24.68 -9.94
N LEU A 404 -9.83 23.34 -9.99
CA LEU A 404 -9.28 22.47 -8.97
C LEU A 404 -7.74 22.41 -9.07
N PRO A 405 -7.04 22.36 -7.92
CA PRO A 405 -5.59 22.22 -7.91
C PRO A 405 -5.17 20.86 -8.48
N VAL A 406 -3.94 20.80 -8.99
CA VAL A 406 -3.31 19.57 -9.50
C VAL A 406 -2.14 19.22 -8.63
N TYR A 407 -2.10 17.98 -8.10
CA TYR A 407 -0.95 17.46 -7.36
C TYR A 407 -0.35 16.26 -8.10
N LYS A 408 0.92 16.38 -8.48
CA LYS A 408 1.76 15.32 -9.04
C LYS A 408 2.74 14.85 -7.97
N LEU A 409 2.22 14.18 -6.95
CA LEU A 409 2.94 13.78 -5.75
C LEU A 409 2.45 12.41 -5.29
N GLY A 410 3.34 11.61 -4.69
CA GLY A 410 3.03 10.34 -4.06
C GLY A 410 2.19 10.52 -2.79
N TRP A 411 1.53 9.44 -2.38
CA TRP A 411 0.69 9.44 -1.18
C TRP A 411 1.00 8.20 -0.31
N PRO A 412 2.22 8.15 0.30
CA PRO A 412 2.61 7.00 1.11
C PRO A 412 1.74 6.82 2.35
N ASP A 413 1.53 5.54 2.69
CA ASP A 413 0.56 5.07 3.66
C ASP A 413 1.18 4.91 5.05
N TYR A 414 0.52 5.48 6.07
CA TYR A 414 0.88 5.28 7.48
C TYR A 414 0.61 3.85 7.97
N TRP A 415 -0.42 3.19 7.46
CA TRP A 415 -0.90 1.92 8.03
C TRP A 415 -0.14 0.69 7.55
N THR A 416 0.78 0.87 6.59
CA THR A 416 1.65 -0.23 6.15
C THR A 416 2.53 -0.80 7.26
N ASP A 417 2.71 -0.12 8.40
CA ASP A 417 3.47 -0.69 9.51
C ASP A 417 2.80 -1.91 10.14
N GLY A 418 1.53 -2.18 9.82
CA GLY A 418 0.82 -3.41 10.16
C GLY A 418 1.51 -4.68 9.67
N VAL A 419 2.14 -4.67 8.49
CA VAL A 419 2.90 -5.84 8.00
C VAL A 419 4.10 -6.19 8.89
N GLY A 420 4.61 -5.23 9.66
CA GLY A 420 5.65 -5.46 10.64
C GLY A 420 5.17 -6.25 11.86
N SER A 421 3.84 -6.30 12.12
CA SER A 421 3.28 -7.12 13.20
C SER A 421 3.11 -8.61 12.81
N THR A 422 3.32 -8.93 11.54
CA THR A 422 3.14 -10.25 10.93
C THR A 422 4.30 -10.58 9.99
N ALA A 423 5.53 -10.28 10.43
CA ALA A 423 6.72 -10.23 9.57
C ALA A 423 7.04 -11.55 8.85
N PHE A 424 6.78 -12.71 9.47
CA PHE A 424 7.02 -14.00 8.84
C PHE A 424 6.07 -14.22 7.65
N GLU A 425 4.77 -14.04 7.84
CA GLU A 425 3.76 -14.24 6.80
C GLU A 425 3.85 -13.16 5.72
N THR A 426 4.18 -11.93 6.10
CA THR A 426 4.51 -10.85 5.16
C THR A 426 5.67 -11.26 4.25
N GLY A 427 6.74 -11.83 4.82
CA GLY A 427 7.86 -12.35 4.04
C GLY A 427 7.45 -13.46 3.05
N LEU A 428 6.57 -14.38 3.45
CA LEU A 428 6.02 -15.41 2.57
C LEU A 428 5.24 -14.80 1.41
N ASN A 429 4.35 -13.83 1.69
CA ASN A 429 3.52 -13.19 0.66
C ASN A 429 4.39 -12.38 -0.32
N ARG A 430 5.36 -11.62 0.16
CA ARG A 430 6.30 -10.87 -0.70
C ARG A 430 7.10 -11.76 -1.65
N ILE A 431 7.51 -12.95 -1.20
CA ILE A 431 8.14 -13.93 -2.10
C ILE A 431 7.11 -14.44 -3.12
N ALA A 432 5.88 -14.71 -2.70
CA ALA A 432 4.80 -15.17 -3.58
C ALA A 432 4.49 -14.18 -4.70
N HIS A 433 4.50 -12.85 -4.44
CA HIS A 433 4.27 -11.81 -5.47
C HIS A 433 5.13 -12.01 -6.73
N ASN A 434 6.42 -12.25 -6.55
CA ASN A 434 7.36 -12.41 -7.67
C ASN A 434 7.36 -13.84 -8.24
N GLU A 435 7.09 -14.82 -7.39
CA GLU A 435 7.02 -16.23 -7.79
C GLU A 435 5.78 -16.51 -8.65
N ILE A 436 4.61 -15.89 -8.35
CA ILE A 436 3.41 -15.96 -9.18
C ILE A 436 3.69 -15.41 -10.59
N LEU A 437 4.36 -14.25 -10.69
CA LEU A 437 4.75 -13.66 -11.97
C LEU A 437 5.68 -14.57 -12.77
N THR A 438 6.62 -15.21 -12.09
CA THR A 438 7.53 -16.17 -12.72
C THR A 438 6.78 -17.42 -13.20
N ALA A 439 5.86 -17.93 -12.39
CA ALA A 439 5.01 -19.07 -12.70
C ALA A 439 4.08 -18.79 -13.90
N GLU A 440 3.51 -17.59 -13.93
CA GLU A 440 2.66 -17.13 -15.03
C GLU A 440 3.45 -17.08 -16.36
N LYS A 441 4.64 -16.44 -16.34
CA LYS A 441 5.51 -16.33 -17.53
C LYS A 441 5.92 -17.71 -18.05
N VAL A 442 6.46 -18.58 -17.20
CA VAL A 442 6.94 -19.90 -17.65
C VAL A 442 5.79 -20.79 -18.10
N SER A 443 4.62 -20.71 -17.47
CA SER A 443 3.42 -21.45 -17.87
C SER A 443 2.86 -20.97 -19.22
N ALA A 444 2.83 -19.65 -19.44
CA ALA A 444 2.41 -19.08 -20.72
C ALA A 444 3.34 -19.51 -21.85
N LEU A 445 4.66 -19.48 -21.61
CA LEU A 445 5.66 -19.95 -22.57
C LEU A 445 5.49 -21.44 -22.85
N ALA A 446 5.42 -22.29 -21.82
CA ALA A 446 5.24 -23.73 -21.98
C ALA A 446 3.97 -24.06 -22.80
N ALA A 447 2.83 -23.46 -22.44
CA ALA A 447 1.57 -23.69 -23.16
C ALA A 447 1.61 -23.20 -24.62
N LYS A 448 2.34 -22.11 -24.89
CA LYS A 448 2.42 -21.54 -26.24
C LYS A 448 3.32 -22.35 -27.16
N VAL A 449 4.47 -22.84 -26.64
CA VAL A 449 5.46 -23.56 -27.45
C VAL A 449 5.18 -25.07 -27.53
N ASP A 450 4.28 -25.61 -26.74
CA ASP A 450 3.88 -27.02 -26.77
C ASP A 450 3.11 -27.37 -28.07
N PRO A 451 3.70 -28.10 -29.03
CA PRO A 451 3.02 -28.45 -30.28
C PRO A 451 1.89 -29.45 -30.06
N SER A 452 1.93 -30.23 -28.98
CA SER A 452 0.91 -31.22 -28.63
C SER A 452 -0.31 -30.64 -27.94
N LYS A 453 -0.22 -29.38 -27.46
CA LYS A 453 -1.26 -28.70 -26.64
C LYS A 453 -1.65 -29.49 -25.39
N SER A 454 -0.73 -30.33 -24.88
CA SER A 454 -0.96 -31.15 -23.70
C SER A 454 -0.92 -30.34 -22.40
N PHE A 455 -0.09 -29.30 -22.36
CA PHE A 455 -0.05 -28.36 -21.25
C PHE A 455 -0.96 -27.17 -21.51
N ARG A 456 -1.91 -26.94 -20.63
CA ARG A 456 -2.82 -25.79 -20.67
C ARG A 456 -2.38 -24.72 -19.71
N PHE A 457 -2.44 -23.45 -20.14
CA PHE A 457 -2.17 -22.30 -19.27
C PHE A 457 -3.18 -22.26 -18.12
N PRO A 458 -2.74 -22.29 -16.84
CA PRO A 458 -3.62 -22.36 -15.68
C PRO A 458 -4.17 -20.99 -15.27
N ALA A 459 -4.93 -20.34 -16.14
CA ALA A 459 -5.39 -18.95 -15.99
C ALA A 459 -6.17 -18.70 -14.68
N ASP A 460 -7.10 -19.61 -14.33
CA ASP A 460 -7.95 -19.46 -13.14
C ASP A 460 -7.16 -19.66 -11.85
N GLU A 461 -6.22 -20.63 -11.83
CA GLU A 461 -5.35 -20.86 -10.67
C GLU A 461 -4.40 -19.66 -10.43
N ILE A 462 -3.86 -19.05 -11.49
CA ILE A 462 -3.03 -17.85 -11.41
C ILE A 462 -3.85 -16.66 -10.90
N ARG A 463 -5.05 -16.45 -11.44
CA ARG A 463 -5.96 -15.40 -10.99
C ARG A 463 -6.30 -15.57 -9.50
N ALA A 464 -6.65 -16.77 -9.08
CA ALA A 464 -6.93 -17.08 -7.68
C ALA A 464 -5.71 -16.84 -6.78
N SER A 465 -4.49 -17.18 -7.25
CA SER A 465 -3.25 -16.94 -6.51
C SER A 465 -2.99 -15.46 -6.29
N HIS A 466 -3.18 -14.59 -7.30
CA HIS A 466 -3.10 -13.14 -7.14
C HIS A 466 -4.17 -12.61 -6.17
N ALA A 467 -5.41 -13.09 -6.27
CA ALA A 467 -6.48 -12.69 -5.37
C ALA A 467 -6.19 -13.06 -3.91
N THR A 468 -5.65 -14.27 -3.67
CA THR A 468 -5.26 -14.73 -2.33
C THR A 468 -4.11 -13.89 -1.75
N SER A 469 -3.13 -13.54 -2.57
CA SER A 469 -2.03 -12.65 -2.19
C SER A 469 -2.54 -11.25 -1.82
N MET A 470 -3.43 -10.67 -2.63
CA MET A 470 -4.06 -9.38 -2.32
C MET A 470 -4.90 -9.42 -1.05
N LEU A 471 -5.58 -10.54 -0.73
CA LEU A 471 -6.33 -10.73 0.52
C LEU A 471 -5.42 -10.69 1.76
N TYR A 472 -4.15 -11.12 1.62
CA TYR A 472 -3.19 -10.97 2.69
C TYR A 472 -2.73 -9.51 2.85
N ASP A 473 -2.48 -8.79 1.75
CA ASP A 473 -2.00 -7.39 1.76
C ASP A 473 -3.12 -6.37 2.02
N GLU A 474 -4.37 -6.80 2.04
CA GLU A 474 -5.51 -6.00 2.45
C GLU A 474 -5.29 -5.46 3.87
N HIS A 475 -5.74 -4.22 4.17
CA HIS A 475 -5.35 -3.40 5.32
C HIS A 475 -5.70 -3.96 6.71
N THR A 476 -6.48 -5.03 6.80
CA THR A 476 -6.90 -5.64 8.06
C THR A 476 -5.91 -6.71 8.50
N TRP A 477 -5.06 -6.41 9.48
CA TRP A 477 -4.00 -7.31 9.96
C TRP A 477 -4.45 -8.24 11.10
N GLY A 478 -5.46 -7.84 11.87
CA GLY A 478 -5.98 -8.59 13.01
C GLY A 478 -7.33 -8.09 13.51
N ALA A 479 -7.80 -8.67 14.62
CA ALA A 479 -9.07 -8.31 15.25
C ALA A 479 -9.00 -6.97 16.00
N TYR A 480 -10.16 -6.33 16.20
CA TYR A 480 -10.26 -5.11 16.99
C TYR A 480 -9.74 -5.29 18.44
N ASN A 481 -9.83 -6.49 19.01
CA ASN A 481 -9.38 -6.84 20.35
C ASN A 481 -8.05 -7.62 20.35
N SER A 482 -7.31 -7.67 19.24
CA SER A 482 -6.10 -8.49 19.09
C SER A 482 -4.99 -8.17 20.09
N ILE A 483 -4.93 -6.92 20.55
CA ILE A 483 -3.91 -6.47 21.52
C ILE A 483 -4.38 -6.67 22.98
N ASP A 484 -5.60 -6.26 23.28
CA ASP A 484 -6.13 -6.33 24.66
C ASP A 484 -6.54 -7.76 25.07
N GLU A 485 -7.01 -8.55 24.10
CA GLU A 485 -7.47 -9.93 24.30
C GLU A 485 -6.85 -10.90 23.29
N PRO A 486 -5.51 -11.01 23.21
CA PRO A 486 -4.83 -11.78 22.13
C PRO A 486 -5.17 -13.27 22.14
N TRP A 487 -5.65 -13.79 23.28
CA TRP A 487 -6.05 -15.18 23.47
C TRP A 487 -7.55 -15.42 23.24
N SER A 488 -8.33 -14.39 22.91
CA SER A 488 -9.75 -14.54 22.62
C SER A 488 -9.95 -15.44 21.38
N GLU A 489 -11.12 -16.09 21.33
CA GLU A 489 -11.49 -16.92 20.17
C GLU A 489 -11.50 -16.10 18.88
N LEU A 490 -11.99 -14.86 18.95
CA LEU A 490 -12.04 -13.95 17.80
C LEU A 490 -10.64 -13.60 17.29
N ALA A 491 -9.74 -13.12 18.17
CA ALA A 491 -8.39 -12.72 17.75
C ALA A 491 -7.60 -13.88 17.15
N ARG A 492 -7.70 -15.07 17.77
CA ARG A 492 -7.03 -16.28 17.28
C ARG A 492 -7.65 -16.80 15.96
N GLY A 493 -8.98 -16.79 15.87
CA GLY A 493 -9.69 -17.22 14.66
C GLY A 493 -9.40 -16.32 13.47
N GLN A 494 -9.43 -15.02 13.65
CA GLN A 494 -9.11 -14.06 12.60
C GLN A 494 -7.65 -14.20 12.12
N TRP A 495 -6.70 -14.36 13.05
CA TRP A 495 -5.32 -14.60 12.68
C TRP A 495 -5.13 -15.90 11.91
N ALA A 496 -5.82 -16.96 12.31
CA ALA A 496 -5.77 -18.24 11.59
C ALA A 496 -6.27 -18.10 10.14
N GLU A 497 -7.37 -17.36 9.91
CA GLU A 497 -7.86 -17.10 8.56
C GLU A 497 -6.95 -16.14 7.77
N LYS A 498 -6.45 -15.07 8.39
CA LYS A 498 -5.55 -14.09 7.73
C LYS A 498 -4.22 -14.72 7.31
N SER A 499 -3.57 -15.44 8.22
CA SER A 499 -2.27 -16.08 7.93
C SER A 499 -2.38 -17.13 6.84
N ARG A 500 -3.50 -17.84 6.74
CA ARG A 500 -3.77 -18.83 5.70
C ARG A 500 -3.59 -18.24 4.29
N PHE A 501 -3.98 -16.99 4.04
CA PHE A 501 -3.81 -16.36 2.75
C PHE A 501 -2.33 -16.30 2.31
N ALA A 502 -1.40 -15.97 3.23
CA ALA A 502 0.03 -15.95 2.92
C ALA A 502 0.57 -17.36 2.62
N TYR A 503 0.18 -18.35 3.41
CA TYR A 503 0.60 -19.75 3.18
C TYR A 503 0.04 -20.32 1.87
N GLU A 504 -1.23 -20.06 1.55
CA GLU A 504 -1.86 -20.49 0.30
C GLU A 504 -1.24 -19.80 -0.92
N ALA A 505 -1.02 -18.48 -0.86
CA ALA A 505 -0.35 -17.72 -1.92
C ALA A 505 1.04 -18.31 -2.20
N ARG A 506 1.81 -18.59 -1.14
CA ARG A 506 3.15 -19.14 -1.23
C ARG A 506 3.18 -20.57 -1.79
N GLU A 507 2.31 -21.44 -1.36
CA GLU A 507 2.27 -22.85 -1.82
C GLU A 507 1.71 -22.94 -3.24
N THR A 508 0.69 -22.16 -3.58
CA THR A 508 0.13 -22.12 -4.93
C THR A 508 1.13 -21.59 -5.93
N SER A 509 1.83 -20.47 -5.61
CA SER A 509 2.87 -19.91 -6.48
C SER A 509 3.98 -20.91 -6.77
N ARG A 510 4.48 -21.60 -5.73
CA ARG A 510 5.51 -22.64 -5.85
C ARG A 510 5.04 -23.80 -6.72
N THR A 511 3.81 -24.28 -6.52
CA THR A 511 3.24 -25.39 -7.28
C THR A 511 3.05 -25.01 -8.75
N LEU A 512 2.54 -23.81 -9.03
CA LEU A 512 2.38 -23.30 -10.39
C LEU A 512 3.74 -23.13 -11.09
N LEU A 513 4.73 -22.59 -10.38
CA LEU A 513 6.10 -22.44 -10.90
C LEU A 513 6.72 -23.78 -11.26
N ARG A 514 6.63 -24.78 -10.36
CA ARG A 514 7.11 -26.13 -10.62
C ARG A 514 6.41 -26.76 -11.83
N ARG A 515 5.09 -26.73 -11.89
CA ARG A 515 4.29 -27.30 -13.03
C ARG A 515 4.65 -26.66 -14.36
N GLY A 516 4.73 -25.31 -14.40
CA GLY A 516 5.09 -24.57 -15.61
C GLY A 516 6.53 -24.84 -16.07
N SER A 517 7.49 -24.86 -15.13
CA SER A 517 8.90 -25.11 -15.44
C SER A 517 9.16 -26.56 -15.87
N GLU A 518 8.52 -27.54 -15.24
CA GLU A 518 8.56 -28.95 -15.67
C GLU A 518 7.93 -29.14 -17.07
N ALA A 519 6.81 -28.44 -17.34
CA ALA A 519 6.19 -28.49 -18.66
C ALA A 519 7.13 -27.92 -19.74
N LEU A 520 7.79 -26.78 -19.46
CA LEU A 520 8.76 -26.23 -20.40
C LEU A 520 9.98 -27.15 -20.57
N ALA A 521 10.52 -27.73 -19.49
CA ALA A 521 11.67 -28.64 -19.54
C ALA A 521 11.39 -29.90 -20.38
N LYS A 522 10.15 -30.42 -20.35
CA LYS A 522 9.71 -31.53 -21.22
C LYS A 522 9.74 -31.21 -22.70
N LEU A 523 9.74 -29.93 -23.08
CA LEU A 523 9.79 -29.50 -24.47
C LEU A 523 11.23 -29.32 -24.98
N VAL A 524 12.23 -29.36 -24.08
CA VAL A 524 13.64 -29.24 -24.41
C VAL A 524 14.26 -30.64 -24.54
N SER A 525 15.01 -30.90 -25.64
CA SER A 525 15.69 -32.17 -25.84
C SER A 525 16.86 -32.34 -24.87
N ALA A 526 17.10 -33.58 -24.40
CA ALA A 526 18.28 -33.95 -23.64
C ALA A 526 19.25 -34.79 -24.48
N ASP A 527 20.52 -34.43 -24.46
CA ASP A 527 21.61 -35.19 -25.13
C ASP A 527 22.31 -36.16 -24.17
N SER A 528 22.10 -35.98 -22.86
CA SER A 528 22.66 -36.84 -21.81
C SER A 528 21.69 -37.05 -20.65
N GLU A 529 22.10 -37.93 -19.72
CA GLU A 529 21.23 -38.39 -18.62
C GLU A 529 20.96 -37.29 -17.57
N HIS A 530 21.92 -36.42 -17.32
CA HIS A 530 21.84 -35.45 -16.23
C HIS A 530 21.94 -34.01 -16.75
N GLU A 531 20.92 -33.56 -17.42
CA GLU A 531 20.79 -32.18 -17.91
C GLU A 531 19.72 -31.41 -17.15
N PHE A 532 20.03 -30.14 -16.86
CA PHE A 532 19.06 -29.23 -16.27
C PHE A 532 18.99 -27.91 -17.04
N MET A 533 17.79 -27.38 -17.10
CA MET A 533 17.49 -26.08 -17.65
C MET A 533 17.60 -25.02 -16.52
N VAL A 534 18.26 -23.91 -16.83
CA VAL A 534 18.27 -22.69 -16.02
C VAL A 534 17.47 -21.64 -16.78
N PHE A 535 16.28 -21.30 -16.29
CA PHE A 535 15.38 -20.34 -16.92
C PHE A 535 15.51 -18.94 -16.27
N ASN A 536 15.59 -17.91 -17.09
CA ASN A 536 15.59 -16.51 -16.71
C ASN A 536 14.22 -15.87 -17.03
N PRO A 537 13.40 -15.53 -16.03
CA PRO A 537 12.06 -14.93 -16.27
C PRO A 537 12.08 -13.42 -16.54
N LEU A 538 13.27 -12.79 -16.60
CA LEU A 538 13.41 -11.35 -16.86
C LEU A 538 13.65 -11.05 -18.32
N SER A 539 13.31 -9.85 -18.77
CA SER A 539 13.41 -9.42 -20.18
C SER A 539 14.80 -8.96 -20.63
N TRP A 540 15.84 -9.23 -19.83
CA TRP A 540 17.26 -9.00 -20.17
C TRP A 540 18.12 -10.20 -19.83
N ALA A 541 19.23 -10.36 -20.54
CA ALA A 541 20.20 -11.40 -20.22
C ALA A 541 20.91 -11.11 -18.90
N ARG A 542 21.15 -12.13 -18.08
CA ARG A 542 21.89 -11.98 -16.82
C ARG A 542 22.79 -13.16 -16.49
N THR A 543 23.81 -12.85 -15.68
CA THR A 543 24.64 -13.84 -15.02
C THR A 543 24.25 -13.88 -13.56
N ASP A 544 23.86 -15.04 -13.05
CA ASP A 544 23.49 -15.21 -11.65
C ASP A 544 23.80 -16.64 -11.17
N VAL A 545 23.69 -16.84 -9.84
CA VAL A 545 23.87 -18.14 -9.22
C VAL A 545 22.57 -18.93 -9.24
N ALA A 546 22.61 -20.12 -9.80
CA ALA A 546 21.52 -21.10 -9.80
C ALA A 546 21.79 -22.16 -8.74
N ARG A 547 20.85 -22.41 -7.84
CA ARG A 547 20.91 -23.52 -6.87
C ARG A 547 20.26 -24.75 -7.49
N VAL A 548 21.02 -25.80 -7.65
CA VAL A 548 20.61 -27.06 -8.28
C VAL A 548 20.56 -28.16 -7.22
N THR A 549 19.37 -28.66 -6.90
CA THR A 549 19.23 -29.85 -6.04
C THR A 549 19.58 -31.09 -6.86
N LEU A 550 20.56 -31.85 -6.42
CA LEU A 550 21.02 -33.07 -7.11
C LEU A 550 20.02 -34.21 -6.89
N PRO A 551 19.68 -34.98 -7.92
CA PRO A 551 18.89 -36.19 -7.75
C PRO A 551 19.70 -37.23 -6.92
N SER A 552 19.01 -38.15 -6.26
CA SER A 552 19.63 -39.28 -5.57
C SER A 552 20.39 -40.17 -6.58
N GLY A 553 21.44 -40.86 -6.12
CA GLY A 553 22.25 -41.76 -6.93
C GLY A 553 23.62 -41.14 -7.32
N PRO A 554 24.18 -41.49 -8.50
CA PRO A 554 25.58 -41.22 -8.84
C PRO A 554 26.08 -39.79 -8.63
N LEU A 555 25.23 -38.78 -8.84
CA LEU A 555 25.64 -37.38 -8.67
C LEU A 555 25.84 -37.00 -7.19
N ARG A 556 25.00 -37.51 -6.28
CA ARG A 556 25.19 -37.30 -4.82
C ARG A 556 26.30 -38.16 -4.29
N GLU A 557 26.43 -39.42 -4.78
CA GLU A 557 27.46 -40.38 -4.39
C GLU A 557 28.86 -39.92 -4.79
N ALA A 558 28.97 -39.08 -5.83
CA ALA A 558 30.23 -38.49 -6.24
C ALA A 558 30.82 -37.51 -5.21
N LYS A 559 30.07 -37.11 -4.15
CA LYS A 559 30.52 -36.25 -3.04
C LYS A 559 31.30 -35.01 -3.50
N GLY A 560 30.78 -34.32 -4.49
CA GLY A 560 31.33 -33.08 -5.04
C GLY A 560 32.41 -33.28 -6.13
N LYS A 561 32.79 -34.51 -6.45
CA LYS A 561 33.60 -34.83 -7.64
C LYS A 561 32.67 -34.82 -8.87
N LEU A 562 32.35 -33.62 -9.28
CA LEU A 562 31.42 -33.34 -10.39
C LEU A 562 32.10 -32.43 -11.41
N ARG A 563 31.57 -32.47 -12.63
CA ARG A 563 31.85 -31.47 -13.68
C ARG A 563 30.51 -30.90 -14.15
N VAL A 564 30.38 -29.58 -14.17
CA VAL A 564 29.22 -28.85 -14.75
C VAL A 564 29.67 -28.22 -16.05
N ILE A 565 28.93 -28.46 -17.14
CA ILE A 565 29.27 -28.00 -18.49
C ILE A 565 28.06 -27.24 -19.06
N GLU A 566 28.25 -26.07 -19.61
CA GLU A 566 27.25 -25.37 -20.40
C GLU A 566 27.10 -26.09 -21.76
N ARG A 567 25.94 -26.63 -22.06
CA ARG A 567 25.71 -27.48 -23.25
C ARG A 567 25.99 -26.76 -24.56
N LYS A 568 25.64 -25.46 -24.68
CA LYS A 568 25.81 -24.67 -25.87
C LYS A 568 27.30 -24.51 -26.28
N THR A 569 28.13 -24.18 -25.32
CA THR A 569 29.56 -23.86 -25.56
C THR A 569 30.50 -25.02 -25.34
N GLY A 570 30.04 -26.05 -24.60
CA GLY A 570 30.90 -27.12 -24.12
C GLY A 570 31.89 -26.70 -23.00
N SER A 571 31.80 -25.46 -22.54
CA SER A 571 32.68 -24.86 -21.55
C SER A 571 32.32 -25.30 -20.12
N PRO A 572 33.32 -25.54 -19.23
CA PRO A 572 33.05 -25.79 -17.81
C PRO A 572 32.43 -24.56 -17.15
N ALA A 573 31.35 -24.79 -16.39
CA ALA A 573 30.76 -23.79 -15.54
C ALA A 573 31.33 -23.85 -14.12
N LYS A 574 31.53 -22.69 -13.48
CA LYS A 574 31.92 -22.64 -12.07
C LYS A 574 30.77 -23.15 -11.19
N PHE A 575 31.10 -24.06 -10.30
CA PHE A 575 30.13 -24.57 -9.31
C PHE A 575 30.81 -24.85 -7.97
N GLN A 576 30.02 -24.96 -6.91
CA GLN A 576 30.46 -25.44 -5.59
C GLN A 576 29.29 -26.18 -4.90
N MET A 577 29.66 -27.08 -3.99
CA MET A 577 28.66 -27.79 -3.17
C MET A 577 27.94 -26.78 -2.24
N ALA A 578 26.68 -27.03 -2.01
CA ALA A 578 25.81 -26.29 -1.09
C ALA A 578 25.05 -27.27 -0.19
N GLY A 579 25.77 -27.81 0.80
CA GLY A 579 25.36 -28.97 1.54
C GLY A 579 25.66 -30.28 0.76
N ASP A 580 25.05 -31.39 1.20
CA ASP A 580 25.31 -32.71 0.64
C ASP A 580 24.47 -33.04 -0.61
N ASP A 581 23.44 -32.29 -0.85
CA ASP A 581 22.42 -32.58 -1.85
C ASP A 581 22.21 -31.52 -2.92
N ALA A 582 22.99 -30.45 -2.90
CA ALA A 582 22.83 -29.36 -3.87
C ALA A 582 24.19 -28.77 -4.29
N ILE A 583 24.18 -28.13 -5.44
CA ILE A 583 25.29 -27.30 -5.95
C ILE A 583 24.82 -25.89 -6.27
N LEU A 584 25.71 -24.91 -6.10
CA LEU A 584 25.56 -23.57 -6.66
C LEU A 584 26.30 -23.54 -7.99
N VAL A 585 25.66 -23.13 -9.05
CA VAL A 585 26.24 -22.99 -10.38
C VAL A 585 26.19 -21.52 -10.79
N LEU A 586 27.31 -20.94 -11.16
CA LEU A 586 27.35 -19.63 -11.81
C LEU A 586 26.87 -19.81 -13.26
N ALA A 587 25.65 -19.40 -13.58
CA ALA A 587 25.05 -19.48 -14.90
C ALA A 587 25.31 -18.17 -15.66
N PRO A 588 26.22 -18.14 -16.66
CA PRO A 588 26.59 -16.94 -17.37
C PRO A 588 25.55 -16.60 -18.46
N ASN A 589 25.23 -15.32 -18.64
CA ASN A 589 24.45 -14.79 -19.77
C ASN A 589 23.19 -15.59 -20.12
N VAL A 590 22.42 -16.03 -19.13
CA VAL A 590 21.12 -16.68 -19.36
C VAL A 590 20.22 -15.71 -20.11
N PRO A 591 19.71 -16.08 -21.31
CA PRO A 591 19.03 -15.13 -22.19
C PRO A 591 17.71 -14.59 -21.61
N PRO A 592 17.23 -13.43 -22.12
CA PRO A 592 15.99 -12.81 -21.66
C PRO A 592 14.79 -13.71 -21.91
N MET A 593 13.87 -13.81 -20.93
CA MET A 593 12.67 -14.64 -21.00
C MET A 593 12.97 -15.97 -21.68
N GLY A 594 14.04 -16.64 -21.22
CA GLY A 594 14.63 -17.78 -21.91
C GLY A 594 15.45 -18.67 -20.98
N TYR A 595 16.15 -19.63 -21.55
CA TYR A 595 16.90 -20.61 -20.78
C TYR A 595 18.27 -20.92 -21.37
N ALA A 596 19.14 -21.49 -20.51
CA ALA A 596 20.35 -22.19 -20.89
C ALA A 596 20.37 -23.60 -20.25
N VAL A 597 20.96 -24.57 -20.96
CA VAL A 597 21.06 -25.97 -20.53
C VAL A 597 22.48 -26.27 -20.03
N PHE A 598 22.55 -26.92 -18.89
CA PHE A 598 23.76 -27.39 -18.29
C PHE A 598 23.75 -28.91 -18.10
N VAL A 599 24.90 -29.53 -18.20
CA VAL A 599 25.11 -30.97 -18.01
C VAL A 599 25.92 -31.17 -16.73
N VAL A 600 25.52 -32.09 -15.86
CA VAL A 600 26.31 -32.51 -14.70
C VAL A 600 26.78 -33.95 -14.91
N LYS A 601 28.06 -34.19 -14.69
CA LYS A 601 28.66 -35.51 -14.78
C LYS A 601 29.54 -35.80 -13.57
N PRO A 602 29.59 -37.03 -13.06
CA PRO A 602 30.63 -37.43 -12.15
C PRO A 602 32.00 -37.25 -12.81
N ASP A 603 32.95 -36.65 -12.10
CA ASP A 603 34.32 -36.50 -12.57
C ASP A 603 35.20 -37.58 -11.95
N MET A 604 35.53 -38.56 -12.77
CA MET A 604 36.39 -39.68 -12.37
C MET A 604 37.89 -39.34 -12.45
N ALA A 605 38.22 -38.14 -13.00
CA ALA A 605 39.60 -37.68 -13.03
C ALA A 605 40.09 -37.38 -11.58
N PRO A 606 41.38 -37.60 -11.27
CA PRO A 606 41.96 -37.06 -10.04
C PRO A 606 41.66 -35.56 -10.03
N ALA A 607 41.08 -35.08 -8.93
CA ALA A 607 40.79 -33.64 -8.79
C ALA A 607 42.09 -32.88 -9.17
N PRO A 608 42.06 -31.92 -10.11
CA PRO A 608 43.20 -31.07 -10.31
C PRO A 608 43.61 -30.54 -8.93
N PRO A 609 44.89 -30.48 -8.59
CA PRO A 609 45.34 -30.00 -7.30
C PRO A 609 44.53 -28.71 -7.05
N ALA A 610 43.85 -28.65 -5.91
CA ALA A 610 43.06 -27.51 -5.54
C ALA A 610 43.90 -26.31 -5.93
N ALA A 611 43.39 -25.51 -6.91
CA ALA A 611 44.12 -24.35 -7.38
C ALA A 611 44.56 -23.65 -6.12
N SER A 612 45.86 -23.51 -5.93
CA SER A 612 46.45 -22.92 -4.73
C SER A 612 45.59 -21.67 -4.45
N PRO A 613 45.15 -21.46 -3.23
CA PRO A 613 44.22 -20.39 -2.94
C PRO A 613 44.88 -19.06 -3.27
N GLY A 614 44.84 -18.68 -4.53
CA GLY A 614 44.92 -17.32 -5.02
C GLY A 614 43.55 -16.67 -4.84
N GLY A 615 42.69 -17.35 -4.08
CA GLY A 615 41.50 -16.76 -3.52
C GLY A 615 41.85 -15.90 -2.31
N PRO A 616 41.07 -14.90 -2.01
CA PRO A 616 41.36 -13.94 -0.96
C PRO A 616 41.69 -14.66 0.33
N ALA A 617 42.89 -14.34 0.80
CA ALA A 617 43.44 -14.90 2.01
C ALA A 617 42.47 -14.64 3.16
N GLY A 618 42.04 -15.74 3.75
CA GLY A 618 41.80 -15.80 5.16
C GLY A 618 40.66 -15.01 5.74
N THR A 619 39.72 -15.74 6.20
CA THR A 619 38.90 -15.52 7.40
C THR A 619 39.78 -15.25 8.67
N ALA A 620 40.91 -14.62 8.56
CA ALA A 620 41.68 -14.15 9.70
C ALA A 620 41.08 -12.84 10.20
N GLY A 621 40.50 -12.86 11.41
CA GLY A 621 40.01 -11.64 12.07
C GLY A 621 38.67 -11.12 11.63
N GLY A 622 37.73 -11.96 11.10
CA GLY A 622 36.38 -11.52 10.75
C GLY A 622 36.28 -10.74 9.44
N THR A 623 37.21 -10.91 8.53
CA THR A 623 37.24 -10.26 7.20
C THR A 623 37.06 -11.30 6.08
N ILE A 624 36.26 -10.96 5.08
CA ILE A 624 36.07 -11.72 3.85
C ILE A 624 36.27 -10.80 2.64
N GLU A 625 36.83 -11.31 1.58
CA GLU A 625 37.23 -10.51 0.41
C GLU A 625 37.06 -11.30 -0.89
N ASN A 626 36.61 -10.60 -1.94
CA ASN A 626 36.65 -11.07 -3.31
C ASN A 626 37.28 -10.00 -4.23
N ARG A 627 37.17 -10.13 -5.55
CA ARG A 627 37.65 -9.10 -6.48
C ARG A 627 36.95 -7.77 -6.38
N TYR A 628 35.68 -7.74 -5.88
CA TYR A 628 34.82 -6.54 -5.82
C TYR A 628 34.86 -5.86 -4.46
N TYR A 629 34.80 -6.67 -3.39
CA TYR A 629 34.59 -6.15 -2.04
C TYR A 629 35.58 -6.76 -1.05
N ARG A 630 35.98 -5.95 -0.04
CA ARG A 630 36.51 -6.41 1.23
C ARG A 630 35.52 -6.02 2.33
N VAL A 631 35.06 -6.99 3.08
CA VAL A 631 34.01 -6.79 4.13
C VAL A 631 34.60 -7.25 5.47
N THR A 632 34.46 -6.40 6.49
CA THR A 632 34.94 -6.69 7.86
C THR A 632 33.78 -6.62 8.83
N VAL A 633 33.63 -7.65 9.66
CA VAL A 633 32.63 -7.76 10.74
C VAL A 633 33.20 -7.14 12.01
N ASP A 634 32.39 -6.37 12.73
CA ASP A 634 32.67 -5.97 14.10
C ASP A 634 32.34 -7.14 15.07
N PRO A 635 33.31 -7.73 15.75
CA PRO A 635 33.06 -8.88 16.63
C PRO A 635 32.25 -8.51 17.88
N LYS A 636 32.14 -7.22 18.19
CA LYS A 636 31.35 -6.76 19.33
C LYS A 636 29.86 -6.80 19.01
N THR A 637 29.46 -6.27 17.87
CA THR A 637 28.05 -6.09 17.50
C THR A 637 27.54 -7.12 16.49
N GLY A 638 28.46 -7.80 15.78
CA GLY A 638 28.12 -8.70 14.66
C GLY A 638 27.79 -7.99 13.36
N GLY A 639 27.65 -6.66 13.35
CA GLY A 639 27.44 -5.87 12.15
C GLY A 639 28.73 -5.64 11.34
N LEU A 640 28.60 -5.08 10.15
CA LEU A 640 29.73 -4.80 9.28
C LEU A 640 30.32 -3.42 9.60
N SER A 641 31.59 -3.41 10.05
CA SER A 641 32.35 -2.17 10.35
C SER A 641 33.03 -1.56 9.14
N SER A 642 33.17 -2.35 8.04
CA SER A 642 33.75 -1.88 6.79
C SER A 642 33.20 -2.68 5.60
N ILE A 643 32.91 -1.97 4.53
CA ILE A 643 32.62 -2.51 3.20
C ILE A 643 33.43 -1.67 2.22
N LEU A 644 34.62 -2.15 1.85
CA LEU A 644 35.45 -1.49 0.86
C LEU A 644 35.09 -1.98 -0.54
N ASP A 645 34.53 -1.08 -1.38
CA ASP A 645 34.40 -1.32 -2.81
C ASP A 645 35.78 -1.19 -3.49
N LYS A 646 36.34 -2.29 -3.94
CA LYS A 646 37.71 -2.35 -4.49
C LYS A 646 37.83 -1.75 -5.89
N GLU A 647 36.74 -1.68 -6.66
CA GLU A 647 36.76 -1.08 -7.99
C GLU A 647 36.76 0.46 -7.90
N THR A 648 36.16 1.01 -6.87
CA THR A 648 36.14 2.47 -6.65
C THR A 648 37.13 2.94 -5.60
N GLY A 649 37.68 2.01 -4.79
CA GLY A 649 38.53 2.32 -3.65
C GLY A 649 37.79 2.99 -2.48
N ARG A 650 36.44 2.91 -2.43
CA ARG A 650 35.61 3.65 -1.45
C ARG A 650 35.15 2.75 -0.30
N GLU A 651 35.25 3.30 0.91
CA GLU A 651 34.55 2.77 2.09
C GLU A 651 33.06 3.14 1.99
N LEU A 652 32.19 2.15 2.11
CA LEU A 652 30.73 2.31 1.99
C LEU A 652 30.00 2.37 3.32
N VAL A 653 30.68 2.16 4.46
CA VAL A 653 30.09 2.25 5.80
C VAL A 653 30.30 3.66 6.36
N ASP A 654 29.22 4.32 6.71
CA ASP A 654 29.28 5.59 7.44
C ASP A 654 29.51 5.35 8.93
N LYS A 655 30.76 5.57 9.37
CA LYS A 655 31.17 5.37 10.76
C LYS A 655 30.66 6.43 11.74
N SER A 656 29.98 7.45 11.27
CA SER A 656 29.31 8.46 12.13
C SER A 656 27.97 7.92 12.69
N CYS A 657 27.39 6.89 12.08
CA CYS A 657 26.23 6.20 12.61
C CYS A 657 26.62 5.35 13.84
N PRO A 658 25.83 5.37 14.93
CA PRO A 658 26.11 4.54 16.10
C PRO A 658 25.94 3.03 15.85
N TRP A 659 25.30 2.65 14.74
CA TRP A 659 25.03 1.27 14.36
C TRP A 659 25.83 0.89 13.10
N PRO A 660 26.62 -0.21 13.11
CA PRO A 660 27.25 -0.70 11.90
C PRO A 660 26.22 -1.29 10.92
N VAL A 661 26.65 -1.51 9.65
CA VAL A 661 25.78 -2.10 8.64
C VAL A 661 25.34 -3.51 9.04
N ASN A 662 24.05 -3.81 8.85
CA ASN A 662 23.37 -5.05 9.24
C ASN A 662 23.35 -5.31 10.75
N ALA A 663 23.52 -4.29 11.59
CA ALA A 663 23.36 -4.44 13.04
C ALA A 663 21.89 -4.68 13.40
N TYR A 664 21.64 -5.70 14.22
CA TYR A 664 20.34 -5.93 14.86
C TYR A 664 20.08 -4.86 15.91
N ILE A 665 18.93 -4.25 15.91
CA ILE A 665 18.47 -3.25 16.90
C ILE A 665 17.13 -3.69 17.42
N TYR A 666 17.04 -3.90 18.72
CA TYR A 666 15.79 -4.13 19.44
C TYR A 666 15.35 -2.85 20.13
N GLU A 667 14.08 -2.48 20.04
CA GLU A 667 13.54 -1.23 20.55
C GLU A 667 12.30 -1.46 21.42
N GLN A 668 12.21 -0.74 22.53
CA GLN A 668 11.00 -0.65 23.37
C GLN A 668 10.70 0.81 23.72
N PRO A 669 9.44 1.26 23.66
CA PRO A 669 9.05 2.61 24.04
C PRO A 669 9.00 2.79 25.56
N GLU A 670 9.42 3.95 26.04
CA GLU A 670 9.15 4.40 27.42
C GLU A 670 7.67 4.80 27.53
N GLY A 671 7.00 4.36 28.60
CA GLY A 671 5.59 4.68 28.83
C GLY A 671 4.60 3.81 28.04
N GLY A 672 5.10 2.72 27.41
CA GLY A 672 4.28 1.70 26.79
C GLY A 672 3.68 2.12 25.43
N ARG A 673 2.68 1.40 24.99
CA ARG A 673 2.05 1.50 23.65
C ARG A 673 1.48 2.90 23.36
N ASN A 674 0.76 3.48 24.33
CA ASN A 674 0.15 4.81 24.19
C ASN A 674 1.16 5.94 23.95
N ALA A 675 2.43 5.76 24.36
CA ALA A 675 3.47 6.75 24.10
C ALA A 675 3.85 6.81 22.61
N VAL A 676 3.78 5.69 21.89
CA VAL A 676 4.06 5.62 20.47
C VAL A 676 2.91 6.20 19.64
N ASP A 677 1.68 5.97 20.05
CA ASP A 677 0.48 6.42 19.34
C ASP A 677 0.13 7.91 19.58
N ASN A 678 0.85 8.56 20.50
CA ASN A 678 0.64 9.98 20.78
C ASN A 678 1.30 10.87 19.73
N MET A 679 0.55 11.20 18.68
CA MET A 679 1.03 12.04 17.56
C MET A 679 1.37 13.50 17.95
N THR A 680 1.10 13.92 19.17
CA THR A 680 1.40 15.28 19.65
C THR A 680 2.73 15.38 20.37
N LYS A 681 3.28 14.26 20.83
CA LYS A 681 4.55 14.19 21.55
C LYS A 681 5.45 13.15 20.89
N ARG A 682 6.77 13.45 20.88
CA ARG A 682 7.75 12.45 20.44
C ARG A 682 7.84 11.35 21.49
N ALA A 683 7.81 10.10 21.07
CA ALA A 683 8.07 8.96 21.93
C ALA A 683 9.57 8.86 22.25
N THR A 684 9.89 8.36 23.44
CA THR A 684 11.24 8.01 23.88
C THR A 684 11.39 6.49 23.84
N PHE A 685 12.58 6.02 23.48
CA PHE A 685 12.82 4.59 23.30
C PHE A 685 14.13 4.14 23.93
N HIS A 686 14.11 2.95 24.48
CA HIS A 686 15.31 2.18 24.78
C HIS A 686 15.67 1.30 23.61
N ARG A 687 16.95 1.28 23.22
CA ARG A 687 17.48 0.49 22.13
C ARG A 687 18.66 -0.37 22.57
N TRP A 688 18.69 -1.61 22.07
CA TRP A 688 19.76 -2.57 22.37
C TRP A 688 20.23 -3.22 21.07
N THR A 689 21.51 -3.59 21.04
CA THR A 689 22.13 -4.40 19.96
C THR A 689 22.87 -5.58 20.55
N ALA A 690 23.42 -6.43 19.72
CA ALA A 690 24.32 -7.48 20.18
C ALA A 690 25.57 -6.86 20.81
N THR A 691 26.08 -7.49 21.89
CA THR A 691 27.27 -7.01 22.64
C THR A 691 28.44 -7.96 22.55
N ALA A 692 28.24 -9.17 22.05
CA ALA A 692 29.25 -10.18 21.79
C ALA A 692 28.81 -11.04 20.61
N ALA A 693 29.63 -11.15 19.60
CA ALA A 693 29.35 -11.95 18.42
C ALA A 693 30.51 -12.91 18.14
N LYS A 694 30.19 -14.16 17.82
CA LYS A 694 31.17 -15.14 17.37
C LYS A 694 31.20 -15.14 15.85
N VAL A 695 32.35 -14.85 15.26
CA VAL A 695 32.56 -14.84 13.81
C VAL A 695 33.30 -16.09 13.39
N GLU A 696 32.74 -16.81 12.43
CA GLU A 696 33.26 -18.06 11.90
C GLU A 696 33.34 -18.03 10.37
N ALA A 697 34.28 -18.77 9.80
CA ALA A 697 34.27 -19.03 8.37
C ALA A 697 33.04 -19.87 7.99
N GLY A 698 32.33 -19.46 6.95
CA GLY A 698 31.30 -20.28 6.33
C GLY A 698 31.79 -21.02 5.11
N ASP A 699 30.92 -21.19 4.11
CA ASP A 699 31.25 -21.84 2.85
C ASP A 699 32.31 -21.06 2.11
N HIS A 700 33.22 -21.78 1.45
CA HIS A 700 34.24 -21.23 0.58
C HIS A 700 34.38 -22.09 -0.68
N GLY A 701 34.34 -21.44 -1.85
CA GLY A 701 34.45 -22.13 -3.11
C GLY A 701 34.55 -21.19 -4.32
N PRO A 702 34.58 -21.75 -5.54
CA PRO A 702 34.79 -20.97 -6.75
C PRO A 702 33.59 -20.09 -7.18
N VAL A 703 32.43 -20.22 -6.53
CA VAL A 703 31.22 -19.42 -6.80
C VAL A 703 31.03 -18.36 -5.74
N SER A 704 31.18 -18.73 -4.46
CA SER A 704 30.94 -17.81 -3.35
C SER A 704 31.79 -18.17 -2.13
N SER A 705 31.97 -17.17 -1.27
CA SER A 705 32.54 -17.31 0.06
C SER A 705 31.67 -16.62 1.08
N SER A 706 31.65 -17.12 2.32
CA SER A 706 30.79 -16.56 3.37
C SER A 706 31.45 -16.48 4.74
N LEU A 707 30.97 -15.54 5.56
CA LEU A 707 31.18 -15.51 7.01
C LEU A 707 29.87 -15.82 7.69
N VAL A 708 29.93 -16.49 8.84
CA VAL A 708 28.79 -16.74 9.72
C VAL A 708 29.03 -16.05 11.05
N VAL A 709 28.12 -15.23 11.48
CA VAL A 709 28.14 -14.50 12.74
C VAL A 709 27.02 -14.99 13.62
N ARG A 710 27.34 -15.40 14.85
CA ARG A 710 26.34 -15.85 15.83
C ARG A 710 26.37 -14.99 17.06
N SER A 711 25.18 -14.58 17.52
CA SER A 711 24.97 -13.79 18.73
C SER A 711 23.62 -14.11 19.37
N ALA A 712 23.42 -13.60 20.57
CA ALA A 712 22.15 -13.72 21.30
C ALA A 712 21.76 -12.35 21.88
N PRO A 713 21.31 -11.41 21.03
CA PRO A 713 20.90 -10.09 21.51
C PRO A 713 19.57 -10.14 22.27
N LYS A 714 19.19 -9.02 22.89
CA LYS A 714 17.94 -8.90 23.64
C LYS A 714 16.73 -9.34 22.82
N MET A 715 15.85 -10.14 23.41
CA MET A 715 14.65 -10.73 22.81
C MET A 715 14.90 -11.62 21.60
N CYS A 716 16.15 -12.04 21.38
CA CYS A 716 16.54 -12.96 20.30
C CYS A 716 17.57 -13.97 20.85
N PRO A 717 17.12 -15.11 21.42
CA PRO A 717 17.98 -16.14 21.99
C PRO A 717 19.03 -16.70 21.01
N SER A 718 18.80 -16.61 19.72
CA SER A 718 19.80 -16.88 18.69
C SER A 718 19.60 -16.02 17.46
N LEU A 719 20.66 -15.35 17.03
CA LEU A 719 20.77 -14.65 15.78
C LEU A 719 21.94 -15.20 15.00
N GLU A 720 21.68 -15.75 13.82
CA GLU A 720 22.70 -16.12 12.84
C GLU A 720 22.63 -15.15 11.67
N GLN A 721 23.77 -14.50 11.38
CA GLN A 721 23.92 -13.60 10.25
C GLN A 721 24.97 -14.19 9.30
N ARG A 722 24.62 -14.39 8.04
CA ARG A 722 25.52 -14.89 7.01
C ARG A 722 25.78 -13.78 6.00
N ILE A 723 27.04 -13.50 5.77
CA ILE A 723 27.53 -12.53 4.80
C ILE A 723 28.14 -13.32 3.63
N VAL A 724 27.63 -13.14 2.41
CA VAL A 724 28.04 -13.89 1.23
C VAL A 724 28.60 -12.96 0.16
N LEU A 725 29.80 -13.25 -0.34
CA LEU A 725 30.40 -12.61 -1.49
C LEU A 725 30.53 -13.59 -2.66
N TYR A 726 30.24 -13.13 -3.86
CA TYR A 726 30.30 -13.95 -5.08
C TYR A 726 31.48 -13.59 -5.96
N ASP A 727 32.16 -14.62 -6.51
CA ASP A 727 33.35 -14.41 -7.35
C ASP A 727 33.00 -13.81 -8.74
N GLY A 728 31.85 -14.11 -9.26
CA GLY A 728 31.39 -13.68 -10.60
C GLY A 728 30.40 -12.54 -10.62
N ILE A 729 29.89 -12.06 -9.46
CA ILE A 729 28.80 -11.08 -9.35
C ILE A 729 29.18 -10.02 -8.33
N LYS A 730 29.06 -8.75 -8.70
CA LYS A 730 29.27 -7.63 -7.79
C LYS A 730 28.05 -7.45 -6.88
N ARG A 731 27.95 -8.29 -5.85
CA ARG A 731 26.82 -8.32 -4.91
C ARG A 731 27.27 -8.83 -3.55
N ILE A 732 26.70 -8.29 -2.50
CA ILE A 732 26.77 -8.79 -1.13
C ILE A 732 25.38 -9.25 -0.72
N ASP A 733 25.25 -10.51 -0.31
CA ASP A 733 24.01 -11.03 0.28
C ASP A 733 24.17 -11.09 1.81
N LEU A 734 23.19 -10.56 2.53
CA LEU A 734 23.10 -10.57 3.99
C LEU A 734 21.86 -11.36 4.37
N ILE A 735 22.05 -12.45 5.11
CA ILE A 735 20.98 -13.37 5.51
C ILE A 735 20.95 -13.39 7.02
N ASN A 736 19.86 -12.91 7.61
CA ASN A 736 19.67 -12.83 9.05
C ASN A 736 18.58 -13.81 9.47
N VAL A 737 18.95 -14.82 10.23
CA VAL A 737 18.03 -15.79 10.82
C VAL A 737 17.96 -15.55 12.30
N LEU A 738 16.84 -15.09 12.77
CA LEU A 738 16.61 -14.83 14.19
C LEU A 738 15.59 -15.83 14.76
N ASN A 739 15.82 -16.24 15.99
CA ASN A 739 14.81 -16.92 16.79
C ASN A 739 14.29 -15.92 17.82
N LYS A 740 13.12 -15.33 17.53
CA LYS A 740 12.53 -14.25 18.33
C LYS A 740 11.85 -14.82 19.57
N ALA A 741 12.10 -14.24 20.72
CA ALA A 741 11.35 -14.55 21.93
C ALA A 741 9.97 -13.90 21.91
N GLU A 742 8.97 -14.58 22.46
CA GLU A 742 7.63 -14.03 22.62
C GLU A 742 7.60 -12.86 23.60
N THR A 743 6.85 -11.81 23.26
CA THR A 743 6.46 -10.74 24.18
C THR A 743 5.19 -10.06 23.69
N PHE A 744 4.35 -9.64 24.64
CA PHE A 744 3.17 -8.81 24.39
C PHE A 744 3.44 -7.32 24.67
N ASP A 745 4.62 -6.99 25.20
CA ASP A 745 5.05 -5.61 25.35
C ASP A 745 5.26 -4.96 23.98
N PRO A 746 5.01 -3.65 23.85
CA PRO A 746 5.28 -2.95 22.60
C PRO A 746 6.78 -2.98 22.29
N GLU A 747 7.10 -3.44 21.08
CA GLU A 747 8.48 -3.62 20.64
C GLU A 747 8.63 -3.41 19.13
N ALA A 748 9.87 -3.18 18.70
CA ALA A 748 10.25 -3.25 17.30
C ALA A 748 11.66 -3.86 17.12
N VAL A 749 11.89 -4.40 15.92
CA VAL A 749 13.18 -4.90 15.47
C VAL A 749 13.56 -4.19 14.18
N TYR A 750 14.80 -3.67 14.16
CA TYR A 750 15.39 -3.05 12.98
C TYR A 750 16.73 -3.71 12.60
N PHE A 751 17.07 -3.55 11.32
CA PHE A 751 18.46 -3.74 10.85
C PHE A 751 18.97 -2.43 10.25
N ALA A 752 20.15 -2.01 10.67
CA ALA A 752 20.76 -0.73 10.26
C ALA A 752 21.58 -0.86 8.98
N PHE A 753 21.48 0.12 8.08
CA PHE A 753 22.27 0.20 6.85
C PHE A 753 22.75 1.64 6.63
N PRO A 754 23.76 2.11 7.40
CA PRO A 754 24.34 3.43 7.22
C PRO A 754 25.38 3.42 6.10
N PHE A 755 25.02 3.96 4.93
CA PHE A 755 25.91 4.04 3.79
C PHE A 755 26.66 5.38 3.71
N ALA A 756 27.93 5.32 3.26
CA ALA A 756 28.75 6.47 2.92
C ALA A 756 28.82 6.62 1.38
N VAL A 757 28.12 7.60 0.81
CA VAL A 757 28.11 7.84 -0.64
C VAL A 757 28.81 9.13 -1.05
N GLY A 758 29.34 9.89 -0.10
CA GLY A 758 30.07 11.15 -0.31
C GLY A 758 30.37 11.87 0.99
N PRO A 759 30.97 13.08 0.91
CA PRO A 759 31.20 13.88 2.09
C PRO A 759 29.92 14.17 2.86
N THR A 760 29.96 14.06 4.19
CA THR A 760 28.82 14.30 5.08
C THR A 760 28.20 15.69 4.96
N ALA A 761 28.91 16.65 4.37
CA ALA A 761 28.38 18.01 4.12
C ALA A 761 27.49 18.12 2.87
N ALA A 762 27.42 17.12 2.01
CA ALA A 762 26.57 17.10 0.83
C ALA A 762 25.43 16.08 1.03
N ALA A 763 24.19 16.56 1.10
CA ALA A 763 23.02 15.69 1.22
C ALA A 763 22.98 14.66 0.08
N PRO A 764 22.81 13.35 0.36
CA PRO A 764 22.65 12.34 -0.68
C PRO A 764 21.31 12.46 -1.39
N SER A 765 21.25 12.04 -2.66
CA SER A 765 19.97 11.76 -3.31
C SER A 765 19.49 10.37 -2.86
N VAL A 766 18.26 10.28 -2.41
CA VAL A 766 17.63 9.03 -2.00
C VAL A 766 16.39 8.79 -2.85
N ARG A 767 16.28 7.60 -3.42
CA ARG A 767 15.08 7.14 -4.11
C ARG A 767 14.74 5.71 -3.70
N PHE A 768 13.48 5.38 -3.71
CA PHE A 768 13.02 4.00 -3.46
C PHE A 768 11.88 3.62 -4.39
N GLU A 769 11.81 2.34 -4.74
CA GLU A 769 10.77 1.83 -5.60
C GLU A 769 9.46 1.67 -4.82
N ILE A 770 8.40 2.23 -5.39
CA ILE A 770 6.99 2.04 -5.00
C ILE A 770 6.28 1.23 -6.06
N ALA A 771 5.05 0.76 -5.81
CA ALA A 771 4.29 0.03 -6.82
C ALA A 771 4.08 0.88 -8.09
N GLY A 772 4.69 0.47 -9.19
CA GLY A 772 4.57 1.09 -10.53
C GLY A 772 5.49 2.30 -10.81
N ALA A 773 6.26 2.80 -9.86
CA ALA A 773 7.17 3.94 -10.03
C ALA A 773 8.30 3.94 -8.99
N ASP A 774 9.04 5.03 -8.90
CA ASP A 774 9.93 5.34 -7.78
C ASP A 774 9.64 6.74 -7.22
N MET A 775 10.11 7.02 -6.01
CA MET A 775 9.84 8.27 -5.31
C MET A 775 11.04 8.71 -4.47
N ALA A 776 11.25 10.01 -4.36
CA ALA A 776 12.17 10.62 -3.40
C ALA A 776 11.41 10.93 -2.10
N PRO A 777 11.84 10.35 -0.94
CA PRO A 777 11.13 10.52 0.31
C PRO A 777 11.16 11.98 0.79
N GLY A 778 10.05 12.46 1.32
CA GLY A 778 9.91 13.82 1.85
C GLY A 778 9.72 14.94 0.82
N THR A 779 10.11 14.74 -0.43
CA THR A 779 10.05 15.78 -1.47
C THR A 779 9.02 15.51 -2.57
N GLU A 780 8.80 14.26 -2.93
CA GLU A 780 7.85 13.85 -3.99
C GLU A 780 6.56 13.23 -3.39
N GLN A 781 6.13 13.67 -2.22
CA GLN A 781 4.93 13.18 -1.56
C GLN A 781 4.02 14.32 -1.06
N LEU A 782 2.72 14.05 -0.98
CA LEU A 782 1.73 15.02 -0.50
C LEU A 782 2.06 15.47 0.93
N PRO A 783 1.97 16.78 1.24
CA PRO A 783 2.17 17.28 2.60
C PRO A 783 1.20 16.63 3.59
N GLY A 784 1.72 16.06 4.67
CA GLY A 784 0.95 15.40 5.72
C GLY A 784 0.97 13.88 5.65
N THR A 785 1.45 13.26 4.57
CA THR A 785 1.69 11.81 4.48
C THR A 785 2.85 11.36 5.35
N THR A 786 3.01 10.05 5.55
CA THR A 786 4.04 9.52 6.45
C THR A 786 5.46 9.92 6.02
N LEU A 787 6.23 10.37 6.99
CA LEU A 787 7.66 10.63 6.91
C LEU A 787 8.46 9.75 7.88
N ASP A 788 7.75 8.96 8.69
CA ASP A 788 8.36 8.13 9.72
C ASP A 788 8.81 6.78 9.14
N TRP A 789 8.01 6.18 8.24
CA TRP A 789 8.36 4.97 7.49
C TRP A 789 7.80 5.01 6.08
N GLN A 790 8.37 4.20 5.20
CA GLN A 790 7.98 4.06 3.80
C GLN A 790 7.94 2.56 3.43
N THR A 791 7.20 2.22 2.39
CA THR A 791 7.11 0.85 1.87
C THR A 791 7.92 0.73 0.59
N ALA A 792 9.10 0.08 0.67
CA ALA A 792 9.95 -0.18 -0.49
C ALA A 792 9.55 -1.50 -1.16
N GLN A 793 9.35 -1.47 -2.49
CA GLN A 793 9.06 -2.67 -3.26
C GLN A 793 10.32 -3.53 -3.42
N HIS A 794 11.20 -3.21 -4.34
CA HIS A 794 12.36 -4.04 -4.62
C HIS A 794 13.71 -3.38 -4.29
N TRP A 795 13.80 -2.06 -4.25
CA TRP A 795 15.09 -1.38 -4.07
C TRP A 795 14.98 -0.01 -3.41
N VAL A 796 16.09 0.36 -2.78
CA VAL A 796 16.40 1.72 -2.31
C VAL A 796 17.74 2.10 -2.89
N GLU A 797 17.84 3.29 -3.47
CA GLU A 797 19.06 3.87 -4.05
C GLU A 797 19.55 5.05 -3.22
N PHE A 798 20.83 5.07 -2.96
CA PHE A 798 21.57 6.20 -2.42
C PHE A 798 22.63 6.65 -3.43
N SER A 799 22.53 7.89 -3.88
CA SER A 799 23.49 8.46 -4.82
C SER A 799 24.13 9.72 -4.22
N GLY A 800 25.43 9.74 -4.17
CA GLY A 800 26.22 10.84 -3.67
C GLY A 800 27.29 11.28 -4.67
N LYS A 801 28.19 12.16 -4.19
CA LYS A 801 29.26 12.69 -5.02
C LYS A 801 30.31 11.64 -5.39
N ASP A 802 30.55 10.68 -4.50
CA ASP A 802 31.67 9.76 -4.62
C ASP A 802 31.25 8.31 -4.95
N ALA A 803 30.04 7.93 -4.60
CA ALA A 803 29.57 6.57 -4.76
C ALA A 803 28.04 6.51 -4.97
N TRP A 804 27.62 5.39 -5.49
CA TRP A 804 26.24 4.99 -5.63
C TRP A 804 26.08 3.61 -4.98
N VAL A 805 25.02 3.43 -4.19
CA VAL A 805 24.68 2.18 -3.50
C VAL A 805 23.23 1.85 -3.74
N VAL A 806 22.93 0.59 -4.10
CA VAL A 806 21.58 0.04 -4.11
C VAL A 806 21.45 -1.03 -3.07
N TRP A 807 20.42 -0.93 -2.27
CA TRP A 807 20.06 -1.88 -1.25
C TRP A 807 18.65 -2.44 -1.54
N SER A 808 18.45 -3.74 -1.37
CA SER A 808 17.22 -4.44 -1.71
C SER A 808 16.76 -5.33 -0.54
N PRO A 809 15.62 -5.01 0.12
CA PRO A 809 15.02 -5.85 1.16
C PRO A 809 14.13 -6.92 0.52
N ILE A 810 14.25 -8.17 0.95
CA ILE A 810 13.45 -9.26 0.37
C ILE A 810 12.15 -9.46 1.16
N GLU A 811 12.22 -9.76 2.46
CA GLU A 811 11.06 -10.09 3.28
C GLU A 811 10.39 -8.86 3.91
N ALA A 812 11.20 -7.90 4.41
CA ALA A 812 10.73 -6.75 5.16
C ALA A 812 10.59 -5.51 4.26
N PRO A 813 9.37 -5.06 3.91
CA PRO A 813 9.18 -3.94 2.99
C PRO A 813 9.38 -2.57 3.62
N LEU A 814 9.24 -2.46 4.94
CA LEU A 814 9.23 -1.17 5.62
C LEU A 814 10.65 -0.64 5.84
N VAL A 815 10.83 0.63 5.53
CA VAL A 815 12.11 1.33 5.67
C VAL A 815 11.92 2.70 6.32
N GLN A 816 12.95 3.13 7.07
CA GLN A 816 13.01 4.47 7.64
C GLN A 816 14.31 5.13 7.19
N PHE A 817 14.23 6.39 6.79
CA PHE A 817 15.37 7.11 6.22
C PHE A 817 15.97 8.12 7.20
N GLY A 818 17.29 8.21 7.20
CA GLY A 818 18.06 9.19 7.94
C GLY A 818 18.24 8.88 9.43
N ASP A 819 17.26 8.23 10.04
CA ASP A 819 17.26 7.77 11.44
C ASP A 819 16.12 6.75 11.63
N ILE A 820 16.02 6.16 12.83
CA ILE A 820 14.81 5.47 13.28
C ILE A 820 13.78 6.55 13.67
N ASN A 821 12.66 6.58 12.96
CA ASN A 821 11.72 7.70 12.97
C ASN A 821 10.37 7.38 13.63
N THR A 822 10.07 6.11 13.88
CA THR A 822 8.83 5.71 14.56
C THR A 822 8.61 6.53 15.83
N GLY A 823 7.39 7.06 15.99
CA GLY A 823 7.01 7.88 17.14
C GLY A 823 7.53 9.32 17.11
N LYS A 824 8.20 9.76 16.05
CA LYS A 824 8.61 11.17 15.89
C LYS A 824 7.50 12.02 15.28
N TRP A 825 6.63 11.43 14.47
CA TRP A 825 5.52 12.10 13.78
C TRP A 825 5.96 13.35 13.02
N GLN A 826 6.97 13.18 12.18
CA GLN A 826 7.67 14.27 11.48
C GLN A 826 6.75 15.01 10.52
N LYS A 827 6.91 16.33 10.45
CA LYS A 827 6.24 17.19 9.44
C LYS A 827 7.13 17.49 8.24
N THR A 828 8.43 17.30 8.39
CA THR A 828 9.45 17.48 7.34
C THR A 828 10.53 16.43 7.49
N LEU A 829 11.04 15.92 6.39
CA LEU A 829 12.15 14.97 6.35
C LEU A 829 13.35 15.65 5.69
N ASN A 830 14.39 15.89 6.49
CA ASN A 830 15.65 16.43 6.00
C ASN A 830 16.72 15.34 6.02
N LEU A 831 17.07 14.80 4.87
CA LEU A 831 18.04 13.73 4.74
C LEU A 831 19.46 14.29 4.62
N ALA A 832 20.19 14.29 5.73
CA ALA A 832 21.59 14.73 5.77
C ALA A 832 22.58 13.58 5.54
N ASN A 833 22.11 12.34 5.55
CA ASN A 833 22.92 11.12 5.45
C ASN A 833 22.24 10.08 4.55
N ALA A 834 22.98 9.03 4.18
CA ALA A 834 22.48 7.90 3.38
C ALA A 834 22.19 6.69 4.29
N TRP A 835 21.45 6.90 5.39
CA TRP A 835 21.12 5.83 6.31
C TRP A 835 19.71 5.32 6.00
N VAL A 836 19.58 4.00 5.99
CA VAL A 836 18.29 3.33 5.96
C VAL A 836 18.22 2.28 7.06
N PHE A 837 17.08 2.22 7.71
CA PHE A 837 16.76 1.22 8.72
C PHE A 837 15.63 0.35 8.20
N SER A 838 15.88 -0.96 8.05
CA SER A 838 14.81 -1.90 7.80
C SER A 838 13.96 -2.02 9.05
N TYR A 839 12.71 -1.63 8.99
CA TYR A 839 11.71 -1.74 10.05
C TYR A 839 11.08 -3.13 9.97
N ALA A 840 11.82 -4.12 10.48
CA ALA A 840 11.57 -5.53 10.19
C ALA A 840 10.38 -6.12 10.96
N MET A 841 10.18 -5.70 12.22
CA MET A 841 9.09 -6.18 13.09
C MET A 841 8.62 -5.06 14.01
N ASN A 842 7.30 -5.05 14.32
CA ASN A 842 6.71 -4.23 15.38
C ASN A 842 5.36 -4.79 15.83
N ASN A 843 4.87 -4.32 16.98
CA ASN A 843 3.52 -4.58 17.47
C ASN A 843 2.96 -3.32 18.18
N TYR A 844 3.26 -2.13 17.67
CA TYR A 844 3.05 -0.88 18.39
C TYR A 844 1.60 -0.43 18.50
N TRP A 845 0.75 -0.67 17.52
CA TRP A 845 -0.62 -0.16 17.54
C TRP A 845 -1.49 -0.89 18.57
N MET A 846 -2.50 -0.18 19.09
CA MET A 846 -3.38 -0.67 20.16
C MET A 846 -4.49 -1.61 19.64
N THR A 847 -4.65 -1.77 18.33
CA THR A 847 -5.68 -2.58 17.69
C THR A 847 -5.17 -3.12 16.37
N ASN A 848 -5.87 -4.05 15.74
CA ASN A 848 -5.61 -4.54 14.38
C ASN A 848 -4.24 -5.22 14.15
N PHE A 849 -3.25 -5.10 15.03
CA PHE A 849 -1.94 -5.74 14.93
C PHE A 849 -1.92 -7.09 15.66
N LYS A 850 -1.10 -8.03 15.17
CA LYS A 850 -0.78 -9.21 15.96
C LYS A 850 -0.01 -8.80 17.21
N ALA A 851 -0.44 -9.29 18.38
CA ALA A 851 0.08 -8.84 19.67
C ALA A 851 1.53 -9.28 19.94
N SER A 852 1.93 -10.46 19.44
CA SER A 852 3.29 -11.00 19.59
C SER A 852 3.78 -11.69 18.32
N GLN A 853 5.09 -11.76 18.16
CA GLN A 853 5.77 -12.48 17.10
C GLN A 853 6.94 -13.25 17.69
N GLU A 854 6.93 -14.55 17.56
CA GLU A 854 7.94 -15.45 18.12
C GLU A 854 8.40 -16.47 17.08
N GLY A 855 9.49 -17.14 17.41
CA GLY A 855 10.03 -18.24 16.60
C GLY A 855 11.05 -17.81 15.56
N ARG A 856 11.27 -18.70 14.61
CA ARG A 856 12.30 -18.52 13.59
C ARG A 856 11.78 -17.66 12.44
N VAL A 857 12.45 -16.52 12.20
CA VAL A 857 12.18 -15.59 11.09
C VAL A 857 13.49 -15.34 10.34
N GLU A 858 13.40 -15.17 9.02
CA GLU A 858 14.54 -14.84 8.15
C GLU A 858 14.30 -13.50 7.46
N PHE A 859 15.34 -12.63 7.51
CA PHE A 859 15.37 -11.39 6.75
C PHE A 859 16.62 -11.33 5.90
N ARG A 860 16.43 -11.22 4.59
CA ARG A 860 17.50 -11.16 3.61
C ARG A 860 17.57 -9.78 2.97
N TYR A 861 18.80 -9.34 2.80
CA TYR A 861 19.11 -8.09 2.11
C TYR A 861 20.21 -8.32 1.08
N ARG A 862 20.13 -7.59 -0.01
CA ARG A 862 21.20 -7.59 -1.02
C ARG A 862 21.65 -6.17 -1.26
N LEU A 863 22.93 -6.00 -1.56
CA LEU A 863 23.47 -4.69 -1.91
C LEU A 863 24.50 -4.79 -3.02
N THR A 864 24.58 -3.72 -3.80
CA THR A 864 25.62 -3.47 -4.80
C THR A 864 25.98 -2.01 -4.80
N SER A 865 27.13 -1.67 -5.38
CA SER A 865 27.65 -0.29 -5.43
C SER A 865 28.39 -0.01 -6.72
N GLY A 866 28.68 1.24 -6.95
CA GLY A 866 29.46 1.69 -8.07
C GLY A 866 29.94 3.14 -7.94
N PRO A 867 30.65 3.65 -8.97
CA PRO A 867 31.07 5.05 -9.00
C PRO A 867 29.86 5.97 -9.09
N ALA A 868 30.01 7.23 -8.63
CA ALA A 868 28.95 8.22 -8.67
C ALA A 868 28.28 8.31 -10.05
N LEU A 869 26.94 8.35 -10.06
CA LEU A 869 26.15 8.38 -11.30
C LEU A 869 26.30 9.70 -12.05
N ILE A 870 26.58 10.79 -11.33
CA ILE A 870 26.77 12.14 -11.89
C ILE A 870 27.99 12.21 -12.84
N SER A 871 28.96 11.32 -12.68
CA SER A 871 30.16 11.27 -13.53
C SER A 871 29.94 10.60 -14.90
N ARG A 872 28.76 9.97 -15.13
CA ARG A 872 28.42 9.36 -16.41
C ARG A 872 27.80 10.42 -17.34
N ALA A 873 28.59 10.91 -18.28
CA ALA A 873 28.17 11.92 -19.25
C ALA A 873 26.87 11.50 -19.98
N GLY A 874 25.81 12.35 -19.90
CA GLY A 874 24.68 12.32 -20.77
C GLY A 874 23.45 11.47 -20.34
N GLY A 875 23.23 11.18 -19.03
CA GLY A 875 22.02 10.42 -18.63
C GLY A 875 22.11 9.82 -17.23
N GLY A 876 22.83 10.41 -16.30
CA GLY A 876 23.18 9.84 -15.01
C GLY A 876 22.02 9.33 -14.16
N ALA A 877 20.94 10.09 -14.03
CA ALA A 877 19.80 9.72 -13.19
C ALA A 877 18.97 8.56 -13.79
N ALA A 878 18.69 8.57 -15.08
CA ALA A 878 17.95 7.51 -15.76
C ALA A 878 18.74 6.19 -15.77
N ALA A 879 20.05 6.26 -16.04
CA ALA A 879 20.92 5.08 -16.00
C ALA A 879 21.03 4.49 -14.59
N GLY A 880 20.98 5.33 -13.54
CA GLY A 880 20.89 4.92 -12.16
C GLY A 880 19.62 4.13 -11.88
N ARG A 881 18.46 4.71 -12.18
CA ARG A 881 17.16 4.06 -12.02
C ARG A 881 17.09 2.70 -12.73
N VAL A 882 17.62 2.60 -13.98
CA VAL A 882 17.70 1.33 -14.71
C VAL A 882 18.53 0.32 -13.93
N SER A 883 19.71 0.72 -13.42
CA SER A 883 20.60 -0.18 -12.69
C SER A 883 19.95 -0.63 -11.37
N SER A 884 19.33 0.28 -10.64
CA SER A 884 18.66 0.00 -9.37
C SER A 884 17.45 -0.91 -9.58
N SER A 885 16.59 -0.61 -10.57
CA SER A 885 15.44 -1.45 -10.89
C SER A 885 15.87 -2.85 -11.32
N ARG A 886 16.86 -2.98 -12.21
CA ARG A 886 17.36 -4.31 -12.62
C ARG A 886 17.91 -5.11 -11.44
N PHE A 887 18.71 -4.48 -10.58
CA PHE A 887 19.21 -5.13 -9.37
C PHE A 887 18.08 -5.58 -8.44
N GLY A 888 17.09 -4.74 -8.22
CA GLY A 888 15.90 -5.08 -7.43
C GLY A 888 15.11 -6.25 -8.02
N TRP A 889 14.83 -6.21 -9.32
CA TRP A 889 14.13 -7.30 -10.00
C TRP A 889 14.93 -8.60 -10.02
N GLU A 890 16.25 -8.57 -10.23
CA GLU A 890 17.13 -9.74 -10.14
C GLU A 890 17.16 -10.32 -8.72
N THR A 891 17.11 -9.48 -7.70
CA THR A 891 17.06 -9.89 -6.29
C THR A 891 15.78 -10.68 -5.99
N HIS A 892 14.63 -10.20 -6.46
CA HIS A 892 13.31 -10.78 -6.16
C HIS A 892 12.86 -11.86 -7.14
N THR A 893 13.56 -12.02 -8.27
CA THR A 893 13.21 -12.96 -9.32
C THR A 893 14.40 -13.88 -9.61
N PRO A 894 14.64 -14.92 -8.78
CA PRO A 894 15.78 -15.83 -8.95
C PRO A 894 15.66 -16.64 -10.26
N LEU A 895 16.81 -17.15 -10.74
CA LEU A 895 16.83 -18.12 -11.84
C LEU A 895 16.09 -19.40 -11.43
N VAL A 896 15.30 -19.98 -12.35
CA VAL A 896 14.54 -21.21 -12.10
C VAL A 896 15.29 -22.40 -12.67
N VAL A 897 15.53 -23.41 -11.82
CA VAL A 897 16.22 -24.64 -12.21
C VAL A 897 15.25 -25.80 -12.33
N THR A 898 15.31 -26.53 -13.44
CA THR A 898 14.45 -27.70 -13.68
C THR A 898 15.25 -28.78 -14.43
N TRP A 899 15.21 -30.03 -13.91
CA TRP A 899 15.81 -31.16 -14.60
C TRP A 899 15.05 -31.51 -15.88
N ILE A 900 15.79 -31.73 -16.97
CA ILE A 900 15.23 -32.20 -18.25
C ILE A 900 15.10 -33.72 -18.15
N PRO A 901 13.96 -34.32 -18.55
CA PRO A 901 13.82 -35.78 -18.50
C PRO A 901 14.91 -36.47 -19.35
N ALA A 902 15.56 -37.50 -18.80
CA ALA A 902 16.64 -38.22 -19.47
C ALA A 902 16.18 -38.80 -20.81
N GLY A 903 17.02 -38.66 -21.84
CA GLY A 903 16.73 -39.17 -23.19
C GLY A 903 15.55 -38.48 -23.91
N ASN A 904 15.14 -37.32 -23.44
CA ASN A 904 14.02 -36.56 -24.01
C ASN A 904 14.33 -36.12 -25.45
N LYS A 905 13.52 -36.65 -26.41
CA LYS A 905 13.61 -36.26 -27.84
C LYS A 905 12.51 -35.24 -28.18
N ALA A 906 12.51 -34.13 -27.50
CA ALA A 906 11.48 -33.10 -27.63
C ALA A 906 11.72 -32.18 -28.84
N ALA A 907 10.74 -31.28 -29.09
CA ALA A 907 10.69 -30.39 -30.25
C ALA A 907 11.79 -29.32 -30.25
N ILE A 908 12.17 -28.83 -29.05
CA ILE A 908 13.17 -27.76 -28.93
C ILE A 908 14.55 -28.40 -28.74
N LYS A 909 15.40 -28.34 -29.80
CA LYS A 909 16.74 -28.91 -29.76
C LYS A 909 17.84 -27.93 -29.31
N SER A 910 17.51 -26.65 -29.21
CA SER A 910 18.45 -25.60 -28.82
C SER A 910 18.87 -25.75 -27.36
N ALA A 911 20.18 -25.69 -27.11
CA ALA A 911 20.73 -25.67 -25.76
C ALA A 911 20.54 -24.32 -25.04
N GLN A 912 20.13 -23.30 -25.76
CA GLN A 912 19.85 -21.97 -25.25
C GLN A 912 18.81 -21.30 -26.16
N GLU A 913 17.78 -20.69 -25.55
CA GLU A 913 16.71 -20.01 -26.31
C GLU A 913 16.29 -18.75 -25.58
N SER A 914 15.87 -17.72 -26.35
CA SER A 914 15.18 -16.54 -25.85
C SER A 914 13.80 -16.46 -26.50
N PHE A 915 12.75 -16.47 -25.69
CA PHE A 915 11.37 -16.45 -26.19
C PHE A 915 10.84 -15.05 -26.45
N LEU A 916 11.30 -14.07 -25.66
CA LEU A 916 10.90 -12.67 -25.77
C LEU A 916 12.01 -11.77 -25.26
N SER A 917 12.32 -10.71 -25.97
CA SER A 917 13.33 -9.71 -25.58
C SER A 917 12.84 -8.28 -25.82
N VAL A 918 13.43 -7.33 -25.11
CA VAL A 918 13.23 -5.88 -25.27
C VAL A 918 14.58 -5.23 -25.54
N ASP A 919 14.66 -4.36 -26.55
CA ASP A 919 15.90 -3.72 -26.97
C ASP A 919 16.31 -2.52 -26.10
N ARG A 920 15.40 -1.99 -25.27
CA ARG A 920 15.65 -0.84 -24.39
C ARG A 920 15.85 -1.26 -22.95
N PRO A 921 16.94 -0.81 -22.31
CA PRO A 921 17.23 -1.19 -20.93
C PRO A 921 16.26 -0.61 -19.90
N ASN A 922 15.57 0.46 -20.22
CA ASN A 922 14.59 1.13 -19.35
C ASN A 922 13.14 0.62 -19.57
N VAL A 923 12.94 -0.42 -20.39
CA VAL A 923 11.63 -1.06 -20.56
C VAL A 923 11.71 -2.51 -20.12
N ILE A 924 10.83 -2.93 -19.23
CA ILE A 924 10.76 -4.32 -18.72
C ILE A 924 9.46 -4.99 -19.09
N VAL A 925 9.48 -6.32 -19.25
CA VAL A 925 8.29 -7.16 -19.29
C VAL A 925 7.95 -7.58 -17.87
N GLN A 926 6.95 -6.94 -17.30
CA GLN A 926 6.50 -7.18 -15.93
C GLN A 926 5.75 -8.51 -15.83
N ALA A 927 4.75 -8.75 -16.68
CA ALA A 927 3.95 -9.99 -16.72
C ALA A 927 3.80 -10.51 -18.15
N LEU A 928 3.53 -11.81 -18.30
CA LEU A 928 3.19 -12.48 -19.55
C LEU A 928 2.15 -13.57 -19.25
N TRP A 929 1.02 -13.53 -19.94
CA TRP A 929 -0.06 -14.51 -19.84
C TRP A 929 -0.64 -14.87 -21.21
N LEU A 930 -1.56 -15.82 -21.24
CA LEU A 930 -2.35 -16.13 -22.41
C LEU A 930 -3.80 -15.70 -22.21
N ASP A 931 -4.37 -14.98 -23.18
CA ASP A 931 -5.80 -14.71 -23.23
C ASP A 931 -6.62 -16.00 -23.48
N ALA A 932 -7.94 -15.91 -23.37
CA ALA A 932 -8.85 -17.05 -23.56
C ALA A 932 -8.72 -17.72 -24.93
N ASP A 933 -8.29 -16.99 -25.96
CA ASP A 933 -8.03 -17.53 -27.29
C ASP A 933 -6.59 -18.06 -27.49
N GLY A 934 -5.79 -18.09 -26.41
CA GLY A 934 -4.39 -18.53 -26.44
C GLY A 934 -3.41 -17.50 -27.02
N THR A 935 -3.84 -16.25 -27.20
CA THR A 935 -2.95 -15.16 -27.63
C THR A 935 -2.08 -14.71 -26.45
N PRO A 936 -0.75 -14.61 -26.62
CA PRO A 936 0.13 -14.06 -25.59
C PRO A 936 -0.12 -12.57 -25.39
N VAL A 937 -0.14 -12.17 -24.13
CA VAL A 937 -0.31 -10.77 -23.69
C VAL A 937 0.79 -10.44 -22.72
N VAL A 938 1.40 -9.28 -22.87
CA VAL A 938 2.43 -8.78 -21.95
C VAL A 938 2.01 -7.47 -21.33
N ARG A 939 2.38 -7.30 -20.07
CA ARG A 939 2.43 -5.99 -19.43
C ARG A 939 3.87 -5.51 -19.45
N ILE A 940 4.10 -4.39 -20.10
CA ILE A 940 5.40 -3.72 -20.16
C ILE A 940 5.38 -2.45 -19.32
N ARG A 941 6.52 -2.06 -18.80
CA ARG A 941 6.67 -0.84 -17.99
C ARG A 941 7.98 -0.11 -18.31
N GLU A 942 7.91 1.23 -18.37
CA GLU A 942 9.08 2.10 -18.38
C GLU A 942 9.55 2.31 -16.92
N ILE A 943 10.86 2.24 -16.64
CA ILE A 943 11.43 2.22 -15.28
C ILE A 943 12.48 3.30 -15.00
N ALA A 944 12.75 4.19 -15.94
CA ALA A 944 13.75 5.25 -15.78
C ALA A 944 13.16 6.65 -15.56
N GLY A 945 11.83 6.79 -15.72
CA GLY A 945 11.16 8.09 -15.70
C GLY A 945 11.42 8.94 -16.93
N GLU A 946 11.73 8.31 -18.08
CA GLU A 946 11.96 8.96 -19.38
C GLU A 946 11.10 8.32 -20.48
N PRO A 947 10.66 9.12 -21.48
CA PRO A 947 9.96 8.52 -22.61
C PRO A 947 10.81 7.44 -23.31
N ALA A 948 10.19 6.33 -23.69
CA ALA A 948 10.88 5.24 -24.35
C ALA A 948 10.19 4.84 -25.67
N GLU A 949 10.99 4.56 -26.68
CA GLU A 949 10.56 3.84 -27.87
C GLU A 949 11.33 2.52 -27.91
N ALA A 950 10.62 1.41 -27.68
CA ALA A 950 11.21 0.09 -27.51
C ALA A 950 10.67 -0.89 -28.54
N LYS A 951 11.48 -1.91 -28.89
CA LYS A 951 11.07 -3.05 -29.72
C LYS A 951 10.99 -4.30 -28.86
N LEU A 952 9.81 -4.91 -28.86
CA LEU A 952 9.62 -6.26 -28.35
C LEU A 952 9.86 -7.24 -29.51
N SER A 953 10.76 -8.18 -29.32
CA SER A 953 11.13 -9.18 -30.34
C SER A 953 10.88 -10.58 -29.84
N SER A 954 10.24 -11.42 -30.68
CA SER A 954 9.96 -12.83 -30.38
C SER A 954 9.93 -13.66 -31.64
N SER A 955 10.63 -14.76 -31.64
CA SER A 955 10.58 -15.77 -32.72
C SER A 955 9.27 -16.58 -32.73
N LEU A 956 8.54 -16.59 -31.62
CA LEU A 956 7.39 -17.49 -31.39
C LEU A 956 6.02 -16.83 -31.57
N PHE A 957 5.93 -15.52 -31.31
CA PHE A 957 4.63 -14.87 -31.08
C PHE A 957 4.22 -13.88 -32.17
N LEU A 958 5.15 -13.45 -33.04
CA LEU A 958 4.92 -12.30 -33.86
C LEU A 958 4.56 -12.68 -35.31
N GLY A 959 3.29 -12.50 -35.61
CA GLY A 959 2.76 -12.42 -36.99
C GLY A 959 2.62 -10.98 -37.43
N SER A 960 1.71 -10.71 -38.38
CA SER A 960 1.66 -9.44 -39.16
C SER A 960 1.00 -8.24 -38.45
N THR A 961 0.32 -8.39 -37.32
CA THR A 961 -0.38 -7.28 -36.62
C THR A 961 -0.47 -7.50 -35.13
N SER A 962 -0.33 -6.43 -34.34
CA SER A 962 -0.61 -6.45 -32.90
C SER A 962 -1.46 -5.24 -32.49
N ARG A 963 -2.14 -5.35 -31.34
CA ARG A 963 -2.98 -4.31 -30.79
C ARG A 963 -2.50 -3.92 -29.40
N THR A 964 -2.29 -2.62 -29.16
CA THR A 964 -2.12 -2.05 -27.82
C THR A 964 -3.45 -1.48 -27.32
N MET A 965 -3.60 -1.26 -26.02
CA MET A 965 -4.78 -0.54 -25.50
C MET A 965 -4.87 0.91 -26.01
N GLY A 966 -3.79 1.43 -26.64
CA GLY A 966 -3.70 2.76 -27.24
C GLY A 966 -3.81 2.82 -28.75
N GLY A 967 -3.87 1.68 -29.50
CA GLY A 967 -3.91 1.67 -30.99
C GLY A 967 -3.33 0.41 -31.61
N TYR A 968 -3.27 0.39 -32.93
CA TYR A 968 -2.59 -0.65 -33.70
C TYR A 968 -1.17 -0.21 -34.03
N GLU A 969 -0.18 -1.04 -33.76
CA GLU A 969 1.19 -0.84 -34.24
C GLU A 969 1.57 -1.92 -35.24
N SER A 970 2.39 -1.53 -36.21
CA SER A 970 2.85 -2.45 -37.29
C SER A 970 3.90 -3.42 -36.72
N VAL A 971 3.79 -4.69 -37.10
CA VAL A 971 4.83 -5.70 -36.85
C VAL A 971 5.76 -5.74 -38.05
N GLU A 972 7.04 -5.52 -37.80
CA GLU A 972 8.09 -5.69 -38.80
C GLU A 972 9.10 -6.76 -38.35
N ASN A 973 9.33 -7.76 -39.18
CA ASN A 973 10.37 -8.78 -38.99
C ASN A 973 10.36 -9.44 -37.60
N GLY A 974 9.18 -9.81 -37.06
CA GLY A 974 9.07 -10.46 -35.75
C GLY A 974 9.31 -9.51 -34.57
N SER A 975 9.11 -8.21 -34.75
CA SER A 975 9.23 -7.20 -33.68
C SER A 975 8.07 -6.23 -33.72
N ILE A 976 7.67 -5.78 -32.51
CA ILE A 976 6.66 -4.74 -32.29
C ILE A 976 7.33 -3.52 -31.68
N ALA A 977 7.14 -2.35 -32.29
CA ALA A 977 7.54 -1.08 -31.68
C ALA A 977 6.45 -0.61 -30.73
N VAL A 978 6.85 -0.16 -29.53
CA VAL A 978 5.97 0.40 -28.51
C VAL A 978 6.53 1.72 -28.01
N ARG A 979 5.66 2.68 -27.70
CA ARG A 979 6.02 3.96 -27.13
C ARG A 979 5.43 4.06 -25.75
N LEU A 980 6.27 4.41 -24.77
CA LEU A 980 5.88 4.60 -23.39
C LEU A 980 6.26 6.01 -22.91
N LYS A 981 5.38 6.60 -22.13
CA LYS A 981 5.69 7.79 -21.33
C LYS A 981 6.55 7.40 -20.11
N PRO A 982 7.11 8.38 -19.38
CA PRO A 982 7.79 8.11 -18.12
C PRO A 982 6.92 7.28 -17.17
N PHE A 983 7.44 6.18 -16.64
CA PHE A 983 6.77 5.24 -15.73
C PHE A 983 5.45 4.63 -16.26
N GLU A 984 5.19 4.72 -17.56
CA GLU A 984 3.98 4.15 -18.12
C GLU A 984 4.01 2.61 -18.12
N MET A 985 2.89 2.03 -17.74
CA MET A 985 2.57 0.62 -17.93
C MET A 985 1.62 0.47 -19.12
N GLN A 986 1.89 -0.47 -20.00
CA GLN A 986 1.00 -0.79 -21.14
C GLN A 986 0.77 -2.29 -21.23
N ILE A 987 -0.43 -2.66 -21.69
CA ILE A 987 -0.76 -4.04 -22.06
C ILE A 987 -0.63 -4.16 -23.58
N VAL A 988 0.22 -5.08 -24.03
CA VAL A 988 0.46 -5.36 -25.45
C VAL A 988 0.04 -6.79 -25.76
N ARG A 989 -0.89 -6.96 -26.67
CA ARG A 989 -1.35 -8.25 -27.14
C ARG A 989 -0.51 -8.67 -28.36
N LEU A 990 0.17 -9.81 -28.23
CA LEU A 990 1.09 -10.32 -29.24
C LEU A 990 0.33 -11.26 -30.19
N ALA A 991 -0.53 -10.71 -31.07
CA ALA A 991 -1.31 -11.49 -32.04
C ALA A 991 -0.46 -11.84 -33.27
N LYS A 992 -0.70 -13.07 -33.83
CA LYS A 992 -0.16 -13.45 -35.14
C LYS A 992 -0.89 -12.71 -36.27
#